data_84c73f307a07772f189dc9d4b4d14a85
#
_entry.id   84c73f307a07772f189dc9d4b4d14a85
#
_cell.length_a   1.000
_cell.length_b   1.000
_cell.length_c   1.000
_cell.angle_alpha   90.00
_cell.angle_beta   90.00
_cell.angle_gamma   90.00
#
_symmetry.space_group_name_H-M   'P 1'
#
loop_
_entity.id
_entity.type
_entity.pdbx_description
1 polymer ?
#
loop_
_entity_poly.entity_id
_entity_poly.type
_entity_poly.pdbx_seq_one_letter_code
_entity_poly.pdbx_strand_id
1 'polypeptide(L)'
;MINLKKMLPGGAVQMPDVKKTEENNFPLYLFHEGTNVKAYEYMGLHKAAVDGGEGMSCRVWAPNAQAVSLVGPFNEWDEEKNPMEKISDGVWECYLPFVLPMYEIYKFSITGKDGKKVMKSDPYAFHFEAGIGHASRYYDIEGFQWNDQAWYQHKKEKPHYNQPVNIYEVHLGSWRRYADGNVFSYDKLADELIPYIKEMGYTHVELMPITEYPFDGSWGYQVMGYFAPTSRYGEPKDFMSFVEKFHEAGIGVIMDWVPAHFPKDEAGLARFDGTPCYEYADWRKGEHKDWGTLVFDYGRHEVVSFLISSAVFWLEKYHIDGIRVDAVASMLYLDYSRKEGEWVPNKNGGKENLEAVAFLQKLNESIFELFPEVMMIAEESTSWPMVSKPTFCGGLGFNYKWNMGWMNDMLSYMSMSPEYRQYNHDKLTFSFYYAFSENYILPISHDEVVYGKCSMLDKMSGPREKRFASLRTFLAYMTAHPGKKLMFMGQEFAQFKEWNYKTGLDWDILKFPEHSQYQSFVKAMNKFYLDNKPLWEIDYDWSGFSWISNDDNKNSVIVFRRIASNGDELIAVCNFLPNEHEQYSFGVPYYADYKEVFTTDDKKFGGDSDGNASYTAQCEGMHGLEYSITMKIPAMSAVFLKPVNKRSPESDKPKPEKAEKPAKTAEKKAETQAQKTAQKTAAKPGASAKKPAAKKANTANRKKNGKAKK
;
A
#
# COMPACT_ATOMS: atom_id res chain seq x y z
N MET A 1 -19.92 -11.19 45.17
CA MET A 1 -19.08 -10.68 46.28
C MET A 1 -18.70 -11.87 47.15
N ILE A 2 -17.62 -12.55 46.85
CA ILE A 2 -17.03 -13.60 47.65
C ILE A 2 -16.03 -12.90 48.60
N ASN A 3 -16.19 -13.16 49.87
CA ASN A 3 -15.54 -12.45 50.96
C ASN A 3 -14.06 -12.88 51.12
N LEU A 4 -13.15 -12.16 50.49
CA LEU A 4 -11.69 -12.35 50.46
C LEU A 4 -10.96 -11.95 51.75
N LYS A 5 -11.68 -11.68 52.86
CA LYS A 5 -11.11 -11.23 54.16
C LYS A 5 -10.56 -12.33 55.04
N LYS A 6 -10.35 -13.56 54.56
CA LYS A 6 -9.90 -14.67 55.39
C LYS A 6 -8.73 -15.47 54.89
N MET A 7 -7.73 -14.83 54.30
CA MET A 7 -6.40 -15.45 54.10
C MET A 7 -5.38 -14.34 54.00
N LEU A 8 -4.66 -14.09 55.13
CA LEU A 8 -3.19 -13.94 55.17
C LEU A 8 -2.75 -13.42 56.56
N PRO A 9 -1.99 -14.16 57.36
CA PRO A 9 -1.12 -13.60 58.40
C PRO A 9 0.20 -13.19 57.75
N GLY A 10 0.73 -11.99 58.13
CA GLY A 10 1.97 -11.43 57.62
C GLY A 10 3.16 -12.37 57.73
N GLY A 11 3.69 -12.73 56.59
CA GLY A 11 4.96 -13.35 56.38
C GLY A 11 5.43 -12.95 54.97
N ALA A 12 6.68 -12.50 54.84
CA ALA A 12 7.30 -12.31 53.55
C ALA A 12 7.09 -13.56 52.67
N VAL A 13 6.37 -13.44 51.59
CA VAL A 13 6.11 -14.54 50.65
C VAL A 13 7.50 -14.81 50.01
N GLN A 14 8.14 -15.90 50.40
CA GLN A 14 9.30 -16.45 49.75
C GLN A 14 8.85 -16.92 48.37
N MET A 15 9.37 -16.31 47.31
CA MET A 15 9.07 -16.69 45.92
C MET A 15 9.30 -18.20 45.74
N PRO A 16 8.40 -18.92 45.07
CA PRO A 16 8.60 -20.33 44.82
C PRO A 16 9.80 -20.57 43.91
N ASP A 17 10.63 -21.56 44.24
CA ASP A 17 11.75 -22.03 43.45
C ASP A 17 11.23 -22.67 42.14
N VAL A 18 10.86 -21.87 41.18
CA VAL A 18 10.58 -22.35 39.83
C VAL A 18 11.91 -22.83 39.23
N LYS A 19 12.05 -24.13 39.03
CA LYS A 19 13.22 -24.69 38.33
C LYS A 19 13.34 -24.00 36.96
N LYS A 20 14.31 -23.09 36.81
CA LYS A 20 14.75 -22.52 35.57
C LYS A 20 15.27 -23.68 34.68
N THR A 21 14.46 -24.17 33.77
CA THR A 21 14.91 -25.11 32.72
C THR A 21 15.66 -24.33 31.64
N GLU A 22 16.68 -24.92 31.03
CA GLU A 22 17.44 -24.32 29.93
C GLU A 22 16.53 -23.89 28.74
N GLU A 23 15.35 -24.48 28.57
CA GLU A 23 14.34 -24.14 27.57
C GLU A 23 13.79 -22.70 27.73
N ASN A 24 13.74 -22.14 28.95
CA ASN A 24 13.24 -20.79 29.18
C ASN A 24 14.23 -19.67 28.78
N ASN A 25 15.47 -19.99 28.46
CA ASN A 25 16.48 -18.99 28.11
C ASN A 25 16.55 -18.71 26.58
N PHE A 26 16.03 -19.60 25.73
CA PHE A 26 16.17 -19.48 24.30
C PHE A 26 15.36 -18.30 23.69
N PRO A 27 14.09 -18.08 24.02
CA PRO A 27 13.37 -16.90 23.56
C PRO A 27 14.01 -15.59 23.99
N LEU A 28 14.57 -15.56 25.20
CA LEU A 28 15.27 -14.40 25.78
C LEU A 28 16.59 -14.12 25.06
N TYR A 29 17.37 -15.17 24.77
CA TYR A 29 18.58 -15.07 23.95
C TYR A 29 18.28 -14.48 22.58
N LEU A 30 17.26 -15.02 21.87
CA LEU A 30 16.84 -14.49 20.57
C LEU A 30 16.34 -13.03 20.64
N PHE A 31 15.70 -12.65 21.75
CA PHE A 31 15.25 -11.27 21.97
C PHE A 31 16.44 -10.30 22.03
N HIS A 32 17.48 -10.64 22.76
CA HIS A 32 18.71 -9.83 22.87
C HIS A 32 19.56 -9.86 21.60
N GLU A 33 19.47 -10.91 20.78
CA GLU A 33 20.11 -10.97 19.46
C GLU A 33 19.29 -10.23 18.36
N GLY A 34 18.09 -9.73 18.70
CA GLY A 34 17.21 -9.08 17.75
C GLY A 34 16.59 -10.03 16.70
N THR A 35 16.55 -11.33 17.00
CA THR A 35 16.06 -12.38 16.10
C THR A 35 14.79 -13.07 16.59
N ASN A 36 14.28 -12.69 17.77
CA ASN A 36 12.98 -13.15 18.22
C ASN A 36 11.87 -12.37 17.49
N VAL A 37 11.36 -12.93 16.43
CA VAL A 37 10.27 -12.33 15.62
C VAL A 37 8.88 -12.60 16.22
N LYS A 38 8.80 -13.33 17.34
CA LYS A 38 7.57 -13.64 18.08
C LYS A 38 7.72 -13.33 19.57
N ALA A 39 8.40 -12.24 19.90
CA ALA A 39 8.64 -11.87 21.29
C ALA A 39 7.33 -11.68 22.09
N TYR A 40 6.22 -11.40 21.44
CA TYR A 40 4.88 -11.33 22.07
C TYR A 40 4.38 -12.65 22.66
N GLU A 41 4.98 -13.79 22.32
CA GLU A 41 4.65 -15.08 22.94
C GLU A 41 5.36 -15.28 24.29
N TYR A 42 6.40 -14.49 24.55
CA TYR A 42 7.23 -14.59 25.74
C TYR A 42 7.19 -13.35 26.63
N MET A 43 7.25 -12.15 26.04
CA MET A 43 7.17 -10.85 26.74
C MET A 43 5.71 -10.47 26.98
N GLY A 44 5.48 -9.67 28.04
CA GLY A 44 4.12 -9.28 28.47
C GLY A 44 3.54 -10.28 29.48
N LEU A 45 2.22 -10.27 29.60
CA LEU A 45 1.46 -11.04 30.60
C LEU A 45 0.80 -12.26 29.95
N HIS A 46 1.20 -13.47 30.36
CA HIS A 46 0.74 -14.74 29.79
C HIS A 46 0.25 -15.73 30.86
N LYS A 47 -0.69 -16.60 30.48
CA LYS A 47 -1.02 -17.78 31.29
C LYS A 47 0.21 -18.68 31.42
N ALA A 48 0.44 -19.20 32.61
CA ALA A 48 1.56 -20.07 32.90
C ALA A 48 1.19 -21.09 34.00
N ALA A 49 1.89 -22.20 34.05
CA ALA A 49 1.84 -23.11 35.19
C ALA A 49 2.68 -22.53 36.33
N VAL A 50 2.08 -22.26 37.48
CA VAL A 50 2.74 -21.71 38.68
C VAL A 50 2.41 -22.64 39.85
N ASP A 51 3.44 -23.17 40.52
CA ASP A 51 3.29 -24.08 41.68
C ASP A 51 2.39 -25.31 41.43
N GLY A 52 2.32 -25.79 40.20
CA GLY A 52 1.49 -26.92 39.81
C GLY A 52 -0.01 -26.59 39.59
N GLY A 53 -0.37 -25.31 39.66
CA GLY A 53 -1.68 -24.74 39.32
C GLY A 53 -1.64 -23.84 38.11
N GLU A 54 -2.81 -23.30 37.71
CA GLU A 54 -2.91 -22.26 36.71
C GLU A 54 -2.58 -20.90 37.35
N GLY A 55 -1.67 -20.14 36.69
CA GLY A 55 -1.25 -18.81 37.10
C GLY A 55 -0.86 -17.99 35.88
N MET A 56 -0.04 -16.95 36.12
CA MET A 56 0.47 -16.09 35.05
C MET A 56 1.96 -15.81 35.20
N SER A 57 2.67 -15.66 34.09
CA SER A 57 4.00 -15.07 34.01
C SER A 57 3.92 -13.69 33.38
N CYS A 58 4.68 -12.76 33.90
CA CYS A 58 4.76 -11.40 33.37
C CYS A 58 6.22 -10.99 33.15
N ARG A 59 6.55 -10.49 31.94
CA ARG A 59 7.91 -10.07 31.60
C ARG A 59 7.91 -8.72 30.93
N VAL A 60 8.89 -7.87 31.30
CA VAL A 60 9.08 -6.55 30.72
C VAL A 60 10.56 -6.21 30.60
N TRP A 61 10.92 -5.49 29.53
CA TRP A 61 12.29 -5.03 29.31
C TRP A 61 12.45 -3.59 29.80
N ALA A 62 13.26 -3.41 30.85
CA ALA A 62 13.58 -2.14 31.48
C ALA A 62 15.06 -2.17 31.98
N PRO A 63 16.05 -2.03 31.07
CA PRO A 63 17.44 -2.38 31.33
C PRO A 63 18.11 -1.52 32.43
N ASN A 64 17.69 -0.26 32.56
CA ASN A 64 18.28 0.68 33.52
C ASN A 64 17.42 0.91 34.76
N ALA A 65 16.30 0.20 34.91
CA ALA A 65 15.48 0.26 36.11
C ALA A 65 16.23 -0.27 37.35
N GLN A 66 15.96 0.35 38.49
CA GLN A 66 16.43 -0.12 39.80
C GLN A 66 15.46 -1.14 40.40
N ALA A 67 14.16 -0.96 40.16
CA ALA A 67 13.10 -1.87 40.58
C ALA A 67 11.93 -1.79 39.62
N VAL A 68 11.24 -2.91 39.47
CA VAL A 68 9.99 -3.01 38.67
C VAL A 68 8.99 -3.83 39.49
N SER A 69 7.72 -3.40 39.52
CA SER A 69 6.65 -4.13 40.16
C SER A 69 5.43 -4.17 39.26
N LEU A 70 4.75 -5.31 39.20
CA LEU A 70 3.46 -5.45 38.54
C LEU A 70 2.35 -5.00 39.50
N VAL A 71 1.55 -4.02 39.10
CA VAL A 71 0.52 -3.40 39.94
C VAL A 71 -0.84 -3.30 39.24
N GLY A 72 -1.91 -3.40 40.03
CA GLY A 72 -3.28 -3.30 39.55
C GLY A 72 -4.27 -3.40 40.70
N PRO A 73 -5.59 -3.41 40.45
CA PRO A 73 -6.61 -3.61 41.50
C PRO A 73 -6.45 -4.94 42.23
N PHE A 74 -5.92 -5.97 41.56
CA PHE A 74 -5.71 -7.30 42.13
C PHE A 74 -4.74 -7.30 43.35
N ASN A 75 -3.87 -6.30 43.45
CA ASN A 75 -2.94 -6.10 44.56
C ASN A 75 -3.06 -4.71 45.22
N GLU A 76 -4.19 -4.00 44.97
CA GLU A 76 -4.48 -2.66 45.52
C GLU A 76 -3.45 -1.61 45.10
N TRP A 77 -2.77 -1.81 43.93
CA TRP A 77 -1.68 -0.98 43.38
C TRP A 77 -0.45 -0.93 44.26
N ASP A 78 -0.28 -1.92 45.12
CA ASP A 78 0.81 -2.03 46.08
C ASP A 78 2.04 -2.67 45.41
N GLU A 79 3.13 -1.90 45.29
CA GLU A 79 4.37 -2.30 44.68
C GLU A 79 5.14 -3.41 45.42
N GLU A 80 4.87 -3.56 46.73
CA GLU A 80 5.55 -4.56 47.56
C GLU A 80 4.92 -5.96 47.39
N LYS A 81 3.71 -6.07 46.84
CA LYS A 81 3.01 -7.35 46.69
C LYS A 81 3.45 -8.19 45.51
N ASN A 82 3.84 -7.56 44.41
CA ASN A 82 4.31 -8.26 43.19
C ASN A 82 5.57 -7.60 42.59
N PRO A 83 6.68 -7.55 43.36
CA PRO A 83 7.96 -7.10 42.83
C PRO A 83 8.46 -8.09 41.77
N MET A 84 9.13 -7.58 40.74
CA MET A 84 9.68 -8.39 39.65
C MET A 84 11.17 -8.64 39.89
N GLU A 85 11.66 -9.80 39.49
CA GLU A 85 13.09 -10.16 39.51
C GLU A 85 13.75 -9.87 38.16
N LYS A 86 14.97 -9.34 38.21
CA LYS A 86 15.77 -9.15 36.99
C LYS A 86 16.43 -10.47 36.60
N ILE A 87 16.01 -11.04 35.48
CA ILE A 87 16.41 -12.40 35.04
C ILE A 87 17.52 -12.41 33.98
N SER A 88 17.72 -11.30 33.23
CA SER A 88 18.75 -11.15 32.20
C SER A 88 19.02 -9.67 31.96
N ASP A 89 19.69 -9.31 30.84
CA ASP A 89 20.12 -7.97 30.42
C ASP A 89 18.98 -6.95 30.31
N GLY A 90 18.33 -6.66 31.44
CA GLY A 90 17.26 -5.70 31.57
C GLY A 90 15.86 -6.28 31.47
N VAL A 91 15.68 -7.58 31.34
CA VAL A 91 14.37 -8.21 31.43
C VAL A 91 14.02 -8.54 32.88
N TRP A 92 12.82 -8.12 33.27
CA TRP A 92 12.24 -8.34 34.60
C TRP A 92 11.09 -9.32 34.49
N GLU A 93 10.93 -10.21 35.49
CA GLU A 93 9.93 -11.27 35.50
C GLU A 93 9.26 -11.37 36.85
N CYS A 94 7.97 -11.65 36.87
CA CYS A 94 7.25 -12.12 38.06
C CYS A 94 6.18 -13.17 37.67
N TYR A 95 5.72 -13.90 38.68
CA TYR A 95 4.65 -14.90 38.55
C TYR A 95 3.51 -14.57 39.50
N LEU A 96 2.27 -14.72 38.99
CA LEU A 96 1.07 -14.67 39.78
C LEU A 96 0.53 -16.10 39.98
N PRO A 97 0.22 -16.53 41.25
CA PRO A 97 -0.30 -17.87 41.50
C PRO A 97 -1.80 -17.98 41.18
N PHE A 98 -2.32 -17.12 40.35
CA PHE A 98 -3.72 -17.09 39.87
C PHE A 98 -3.77 -16.43 38.48
N VAL A 99 -4.85 -16.73 37.73
CA VAL A 99 -5.12 -16.06 36.46
C VAL A 99 -5.96 -14.80 36.75
N LEU A 100 -5.53 -13.65 36.17
CA LEU A 100 -6.32 -12.42 36.27
C LEU A 100 -7.68 -12.60 35.60
N PRO A 101 -8.73 -11.97 36.12
CA PRO A 101 -10.02 -11.90 35.41
C PRO A 101 -9.84 -11.19 34.06
N MET A 102 -10.64 -11.62 33.06
CA MET A 102 -10.73 -10.90 31.79
C MET A 102 -11.03 -9.42 32.04
N TYR A 103 -10.36 -8.52 31.32
CA TYR A 103 -10.44 -7.06 31.44
C TYR A 103 -9.82 -6.44 32.69
N GLU A 104 -9.18 -7.22 33.55
CA GLU A 104 -8.45 -6.67 34.69
C GLU A 104 -7.35 -5.73 34.20
N ILE A 105 -7.27 -4.54 34.79
CA ILE A 105 -6.27 -3.55 34.42
C ILE A 105 -4.98 -3.75 35.21
N TYR A 106 -3.85 -3.45 34.57
CA TYR A 106 -2.53 -3.53 35.20
C TYR A 106 -1.55 -2.52 34.58
N LYS A 107 -0.51 -2.21 35.33
CA LYS A 107 0.64 -1.39 34.91
C LYS A 107 1.93 -1.93 35.52
N PHE A 108 3.06 -1.45 35.01
CA PHE A 108 4.34 -1.58 35.67
C PHE A 108 4.64 -0.32 36.47
N SER A 109 4.94 -0.45 37.75
CA SER A 109 5.61 0.60 38.54
C SER A 109 7.11 0.42 38.38
N ILE A 110 7.77 1.40 37.74
CA ILE A 110 9.18 1.33 37.42
C ILE A 110 9.92 2.41 38.19
N THR A 111 10.92 2.02 39.03
CA THR A 111 11.86 2.95 39.64
C THR A 111 13.05 3.10 38.70
N GLY A 112 13.19 4.25 38.08
CA GLY A 112 14.25 4.56 37.13
C GLY A 112 15.60 4.73 37.81
N LYS A 113 16.65 4.84 36.99
CA LYS A 113 18.06 5.05 37.47
C LYS A 113 18.23 6.29 38.35
N ASP A 114 17.39 7.29 38.17
CA ASP A 114 17.39 8.53 38.96
C ASP A 114 16.55 8.43 40.24
N GLY A 115 16.02 7.25 40.57
CA GLY A 115 15.16 6.98 41.71
C GLY A 115 13.71 7.47 41.56
N LYS A 116 13.36 8.06 40.43
CA LYS A 116 11.97 8.46 40.17
C LYS A 116 11.14 7.25 39.76
N LYS A 117 9.91 7.25 40.21
CA LYS A 117 8.92 6.26 39.85
C LYS A 117 8.05 6.73 38.70
N VAL A 118 7.78 5.84 37.74
CA VAL A 118 6.89 6.05 36.62
C VAL A 118 5.95 4.85 36.48
N MET A 119 4.70 5.13 36.08
CA MET A 119 3.69 4.09 35.83
C MET A 119 3.62 3.85 34.33
N LYS A 120 4.00 2.65 33.89
CA LYS A 120 4.07 2.27 32.46
C LYS A 120 3.04 1.23 32.11
N SER A 121 2.44 1.35 30.93
CA SER A 121 1.65 0.30 30.35
C SER A 121 2.55 -0.81 29.80
N ASP A 122 2.01 -2.01 29.65
CA ASP A 122 2.75 -3.13 29.07
C ASP A 122 2.91 -2.93 27.56
N PRO A 123 4.15 -2.86 27.05
CA PRO A 123 4.39 -2.72 25.61
C PRO A 123 3.84 -3.87 24.76
N TYR A 124 3.62 -5.04 25.35
CA TYR A 124 3.13 -6.26 24.71
C TYR A 124 1.65 -6.58 25.05
N ALA A 125 0.92 -5.66 25.67
CA ALA A 125 -0.48 -5.87 25.99
C ALA A 125 -1.33 -6.03 24.73
N PHE A 126 -2.28 -6.97 24.78
CA PHE A 126 -3.22 -7.26 23.68
C PHE A 126 -4.49 -6.41 23.72
N HIS A 127 -4.70 -5.68 24.81
CA HIS A 127 -5.85 -4.80 25.00
C HIS A 127 -5.54 -3.67 25.98
N PHE A 128 -6.24 -2.54 25.83
CA PHE A 128 -6.06 -1.37 26.67
C PHE A 128 -7.38 -0.83 27.19
N GLU A 129 -7.29 -0.07 28.26
CA GLU A 129 -8.40 0.73 28.77
C GLU A 129 -8.75 1.84 27.78
N ALA A 130 -10.04 2.02 27.49
CA ALA A 130 -10.50 3.12 26.67
C ALA A 130 -10.38 4.47 27.40
N GLY A 131 -9.96 5.52 26.70
CA GLY A 131 -9.88 6.87 27.23
C GLY A 131 -8.56 7.21 27.92
N ILE A 132 -8.61 8.04 28.98
CA ILE A 132 -7.43 8.69 29.59
C ILE A 132 -6.61 7.82 30.56
N GLY A 133 -7.11 6.66 30.94
CA GLY A 133 -6.42 5.79 31.91
C GLY A 133 -5.17 5.11 31.35
N HIS A 134 -5.20 4.76 30.08
CA HIS A 134 -4.12 4.12 29.33
C HIS A 134 -3.51 2.90 30.02
N ALA A 135 -4.27 2.21 30.89
CA ALA A 135 -3.79 0.98 31.49
C ALA A 135 -3.90 -0.18 30.51
N SER A 136 -2.94 -1.09 30.57
CA SER A 136 -3.06 -2.39 29.91
C SER A 136 -4.19 -3.19 30.54
N ARG A 137 -4.91 -3.94 29.73
CA ARG A 137 -5.96 -4.88 30.14
C ARG A 137 -5.55 -6.30 29.82
N TYR A 138 -5.72 -7.18 30.79
CA TYR A 138 -5.61 -8.60 30.47
C TYR A 138 -6.73 -9.02 29.52
N TYR A 139 -6.35 -9.55 28.37
CA TYR A 139 -7.27 -10.11 27.39
C TYR A 139 -6.67 -11.38 26.79
N ASP A 140 -7.44 -12.46 26.79
CA ASP A 140 -7.04 -13.72 26.18
C ASP A 140 -7.49 -13.76 24.72
N ILE A 141 -6.54 -13.58 23.80
CA ILE A 141 -6.78 -13.60 22.35
C ILE A 141 -6.87 -15.02 21.79
N GLU A 142 -6.50 -16.04 22.56
CA GLU A 142 -6.50 -17.42 22.09
C GLU A 142 -7.92 -17.99 21.92
N GLY A 143 -8.04 -19.04 21.11
CA GLY A 143 -9.29 -19.78 20.92
C GLY A 143 -10.25 -19.19 19.89
N PHE A 144 -9.90 -18.11 19.19
CA PHE A 144 -10.65 -17.67 18.01
C PHE A 144 -10.51 -18.71 16.89
N GLN A 145 -11.63 -19.10 16.27
CA GLN A 145 -11.65 -20.12 15.21
C GLN A 145 -11.81 -19.44 13.85
N TRP A 146 -10.74 -19.36 13.10
CA TRP A 146 -10.71 -18.79 11.75
C TRP A 146 -11.35 -19.72 10.72
N ASN A 147 -12.20 -19.17 9.84
CA ASN A 147 -12.85 -19.86 8.73
C ASN A 147 -12.43 -19.30 7.37
N ASP A 148 -11.28 -18.65 7.27
CA ASP A 148 -10.80 -17.93 6.10
C ASP A 148 -9.79 -18.73 5.21
N GLN A 149 -9.74 -20.05 5.34
CA GLN A 149 -8.83 -20.90 4.56
C GLN A 149 -9.00 -20.76 3.05
N ALA A 150 -10.24 -20.49 2.59
CA ALA A 150 -10.52 -20.27 1.17
C ALA A 150 -9.84 -18.99 0.64
N TRP A 151 -9.74 -17.95 1.47
CA TRP A 151 -9.04 -16.72 1.16
C TRP A 151 -7.52 -16.95 1.04
N TYR A 152 -6.92 -17.67 1.98
CA TYR A 152 -5.49 -18.03 1.89
C TYR A 152 -5.17 -18.86 0.64
N GLN A 153 -6.04 -19.81 0.27
CA GLN A 153 -5.87 -20.56 -0.96
C GLN A 153 -5.97 -19.65 -2.19
N HIS A 154 -6.91 -18.71 -2.19
CA HIS A 154 -7.05 -17.73 -3.27
C HIS A 154 -5.77 -16.88 -3.44
N LYS A 155 -5.17 -16.36 -2.35
CA LYS A 155 -3.93 -15.60 -2.41
C LYS A 155 -2.76 -16.38 -3.02
N LYS A 156 -2.63 -17.66 -2.67
CA LYS A 156 -1.60 -18.55 -3.23
C LYS A 156 -1.77 -18.79 -4.73
N GLU A 157 -3.00 -19.00 -5.17
CA GLU A 157 -3.31 -19.24 -6.58
C GLU A 157 -3.23 -17.99 -7.45
N LYS A 158 -3.48 -16.83 -6.86
CA LYS A 158 -3.55 -15.53 -7.56
C LYS A 158 -2.68 -14.49 -6.86
N PRO A 159 -1.37 -14.50 -7.11
CA PRO A 159 -0.47 -13.52 -6.54
C PRO A 159 -0.87 -12.08 -6.95
N HIS A 160 -0.89 -11.18 -5.98
CA HIS A 160 -1.35 -9.80 -6.15
C HIS A 160 -0.63 -8.99 -7.26
N TYR A 161 0.60 -9.36 -7.65
CA TYR A 161 1.33 -8.69 -8.73
C TYR A 161 0.55 -8.69 -10.06
N ASN A 162 -0.05 -9.82 -10.40
CA ASN A 162 -0.76 -10.04 -11.66
C ASN A 162 -2.28 -10.01 -11.47
N GLN A 163 -2.77 -9.37 -10.41
CA GLN A 163 -4.18 -9.19 -10.12
C GLN A 163 -4.53 -7.71 -10.03
N PRO A 164 -5.79 -7.34 -10.26
CA PRO A 164 -6.22 -5.98 -9.98
C PRO A 164 -6.14 -5.72 -8.47
N VAL A 165 -5.45 -4.66 -8.09
CA VAL A 165 -5.40 -4.15 -6.72
C VAL A 165 -5.93 -2.72 -6.73
N ASN A 166 -7.10 -2.54 -6.15
CA ASN A 166 -7.81 -1.28 -6.01
C ASN A 166 -8.17 -1.11 -4.54
N ILE A 167 -7.48 -0.20 -3.86
CA ILE A 167 -7.48 -0.05 -2.40
C ILE A 167 -8.41 1.09 -2.01
N TYR A 168 -9.27 0.84 -1.02
CA TYR A 168 -10.07 1.85 -0.34
C TYR A 168 -9.47 2.14 1.02
N GLU A 169 -8.80 3.28 1.17
CA GLU A 169 -8.22 3.73 2.44
C GLU A 169 -9.32 4.32 3.31
N VAL A 170 -9.41 3.89 4.57
CA VAL A 170 -10.51 4.25 5.47
C VAL A 170 -10.06 4.52 6.89
N HIS A 171 -10.54 5.62 7.47
CA HIS A 171 -10.52 5.88 8.90
C HIS A 171 -11.83 5.41 9.52
N LEU A 172 -11.81 4.32 10.26
CA LEU A 172 -13.00 3.64 10.79
C LEU A 172 -13.90 4.56 11.63
N GLY A 173 -13.31 5.45 12.44
CA GLY A 173 -14.04 6.35 13.34
C GLY A 173 -14.78 7.50 12.66
N SER A 174 -14.57 7.73 11.35
CA SER A 174 -15.18 8.84 10.61
C SER A 174 -15.75 8.47 9.24
N TRP A 175 -15.82 7.19 8.92
CA TRP A 175 -16.51 6.74 7.71
C TRP A 175 -18.02 6.90 7.85
N ARG A 176 -18.60 6.30 8.90
CA ARG A 176 -19.99 6.49 9.36
C ARG A 176 -20.04 6.46 10.88
N ARG A 177 -21.10 7.02 11.44
CA ARG A 177 -21.35 7.04 12.89
C ARG A 177 -22.79 6.68 13.19
N TYR A 178 -23.06 6.26 14.42
CA TYR A 178 -24.42 6.15 14.93
C TYR A 178 -25.12 7.51 14.96
N ALA A 179 -26.44 7.51 15.02
CA ALA A 179 -27.24 8.74 15.05
C ALA A 179 -26.96 9.64 16.29
N ASP A 180 -26.46 9.06 17.37
CA ASP A 180 -26.03 9.74 18.58
C ASP A 180 -24.61 10.34 18.49
N GLY A 181 -23.93 10.14 17.35
CA GLY A 181 -22.56 10.61 17.10
C GLY A 181 -21.45 9.65 17.54
N ASN A 182 -21.76 8.52 18.19
CA ASN A 182 -20.78 7.50 18.55
C ASN A 182 -20.19 6.82 17.29
N VAL A 183 -18.96 6.34 17.41
CA VAL A 183 -18.30 5.54 16.37
C VAL A 183 -18.95 4.16 16.27
N PHE A 184 -18.95 3.58 15.07
CA PHE A 184 -19.41 2.20 14.87
C PHE A 184 -18.48 1.19 15.55
N SER A 185 -19.04 0.08 16.02
CA SER A 185 -18.26 -1.09 16.43
C SER A 185 -17.66 -1.81 15.22
N TYR A 186 -16.62 -2.67 15.44
CA TYR A 186 -16.02 -3.51 14.40
C TYR A 186 -17.08 -4.32 13.64
N ASP A 187 -18.03 -4.94 14.35
CA ASP A 187 -19.14 -5.69 13.75
C ASP A 187 -20.01 -4.80 12.86
N LYS A 188 -20.43 -3.63 13.35
CA LYS A 188 -21.25 -2.70 12.58
C LYS A 188 -20.50 -2.15 11.38
N LEU A 189 -19.20 -1.90 11.52
CA LEU A 189 -18.34 -1.48 10.42
C LEU A 189 -18.27 -2.57 9.34
N ALA A 190 -18.07 -3.83 9.71
CA ALA A 190 -18.05 -4.93 8.75
C ALA A 190 -19.39 -5.04 7.99
N ASP A 191 -20.50 -4.97 8.70
CA ASP A 191 -21.86 -5.11 8.13
C ASP A 191 -22.19 -4.00 7.11
N GLU A 192 -21.66 -2.79 7.30
CA GLU A 192 -21.94 -1.63 6.43
C GLU A 192 -20.85 -1.46 5.35
N LEU A 193 -19.58 -1.65 5.69
CA LEU A 193 -18.45 -1.35 4.82
C LEU A 193 -18.25 -2.43 3.76
N ILE A 194 -18.40 -3.71 4.11
CA ILE A 194 -18.22 -4.83 3.16
C ILE A 194 -19.16 -4.71 1.94
N PRO A 195 -20.48 -4.55 2.11
CA PRO A 195 -21.36 -4.36 0.95
C PRO A 195 -21.00 -3.15 0.11
N TYR A 196 -20.58 -2.04 0.74
CA TYR A 196 -20.17 -0.83 0.06
C TYR A 196 -18.90 -1.04 -0.78
N ILE A 197 -17.86 -1.66 -0.21
CA ILE A 197 -16.60 -1.97 -0.90
C ILE A 197 -16.84 -2.85 -2.13
N LYS A 198 -17.67 -3.89 -1.98
CA LYS A 198 -18.06 -4.79 -3.09
C LYS A 198 -18.83 -4.05 -4.16
N GLU A 199 -19.81 -3.23 -3.78
CA GLU A 199 -20.61 -2.45 -4.71
C GLU A 199 -19.76 -1.46 -5.50
N MET A 200 -18.81 -0.80 -4.84
CA MET A 200 -17.92 0.18 -5.46
C MET A 200 -16.78 -0.44 -6.27
N GLY A 201 -16.54 -1.76 -6.17
CA GLY A 201 -15.52 -2.47 -6.94
C GLY A 201 -14.09 -2.27 -6.42
N TYR A 202 -13.91 -2.12 -5.12
CA TYR A 202 -12.61 -2.19 -4.48
C TYR A 202 -12.26 -3.63 -4.14
N THR A 203 -10.97 -3.95 -4.13
CA THR A 203 -10.46 -5.30 -3.87
C THR A 203 -9.85 -5.45 -2.48
N HIS A 204 -9.39 -4.35 -1.92
CA HIS A 204 -8.78 -4.27 -0.60
C HIS A 204 -9.31 -3.06 0.16
N VAL A 205 -9.32 -3.17 1.48
CA VAL A 205 -9.44 -2.04 2.39
C VAL A 205 -8.10 -1.79 3.05
N GLU A 206 -7.66 -0.52 3.11
CA GLU A 206 -6.50 -0.11 3.91
C GLU A 206 -7.00 0.67 5.12
N LEU A 207 -6.77 0.12 6.30
CA LEU A 207 -7.18 0.71 7.56
C LEU A 207 -6.11 1.71 8.02
N MET A 208 -6.46 2.99 8.13
CA MET A 208 -5.62 3.94 8.87
C MET A 208 -5.32 3.37 10.27
N PRO A 209 -4.24 3.80 10.97
CA PRO A 209 -3.72 3.05 12.10
C PRO A 209 -4.78 2.64 13.12
N ILE A 210 -4.92 1.34 13.32
CA ILE A 210 -5.88 0.72 14.25
C ILE A 210 -5.21 0.17 15.51
N THR A 211 -3.88 0.29 15.62
CA THR A 211 -3.15 0.06 16.87
C THR A 211 -3.60 1.04 17.94
N GLU A 212 -3.59 0.63 19.22
CA GLU A 212 -4.08 1.52 20.30
C GLU A 212 -3.23 2.79 20.43
N TYR A 213 -3.91 3.92 20.57
CA TYR A 213 -3.30 5.26 20.65
C TYR A 213 -4.03 6.17 21.65
N PRO A 214 -3.30 7.13 22.30
CA PRO A 214 -3.89 7.94 23.38
C PRO A 214 -4.70 9.14 22.88
N PHE A 215 -4.42 9.66 21.67
CA PHE A 215 -4.92 10.93 21.19
C PHE A 215 -5.63 10.82 19.84
N ASP A 216 -6.94 11.06 19.81
CA ASP A 216 -7.78 10.96 18.60
C ASP A 216 -7.30 11.86 17.46
N GLY A 217 -6.74 13.03 17.79
CA GLY A 217 -6.24 13.98 16.80
C GLY A 217 -4.98 13.52 16.06
N SER A 218 -4.37 12.42 16.50
CA SER A 218 -3.27 11.76 15.77
C SER A 218 -3.75 10.82 14.68
N TRP A 219 -5.06 10.54 14.61
CA TRP A 219 -5.67 9.56 13.67
C TRP A 219 -5.13 8.14 13.80
N GLY A 220 -4.46 7.85 14.94
CA GLY A 220 -3.78 6.59 15.21
C GLY A 220 -2.28 6.59 14.95
N TYR A 221 -1.70 7.66 14.37
CA TYR A 221 -0.25 7.71 14.09
C TYR A 221 0.64 7.93 15.33
N GLN A 222 0.08 8.19 16.50
CA GLN A 222 0.81 8.23 17.77
C GLN A 222 0.54 6.97 18.60
N VAL A 223 1.13 5.87 18.19
CA VAL A 223 0.88 4.53 18.74
C VAL A 223 1.43 4.36 20.15
N MET A 224 0.64 3.77 21.04
CA MET A 224 1.05 3.36 22.38
C MET A 224 1.01 1.82 22.55
N GLY A 225 0.01 1.14 21.98
CA GLY A 225 -0.17 -0.31 22.07
C GLY A 225 0.11 -1.02 20.74
N TYR A 226 1.34 -1.47 20.52
CA TYR A 226 1.79 -2.07 19.26
C TYR A 226 1.22 -3.47 18.98
N PHE A 227 0.63 -4.13 19.99
CA PHE A 227 0.04 -5.47 19.91
C PHE A 227 -1.46 -5.47 20.24
N ALA A 228 -2.10 -4.31 20.27
CA ALA A 228 -3.51 -4.19 20.60
C ALA A 228 -4.28 -3.43 19.53
N PRO A 229 -5.38 -3.97 19.00
CA PRO A 229 -6.33 -3.17 18.23
C PRO A 229 -6.98 -2.15 19.16
N THR A 230 -7.23 -0.95 18.61
CA THR A 230 -7.81 0.12 19.44
C THR A 230 -9.16 -0.27 20.02
N SER A 231 -9.30 -0.04 21.31
CA SER A 231 -10.53 -0.31 22.08
C SER A 231 -11.72 0.59 21.71
N ARG A 232 -11.52 1.57 20.83
CA ARG A 232 -12.55 2.50 20.34
C ARG A 232 -13.69 1.83 19.63
N TYR A 233 -13.42 0.72 18.94
CA TYR A 233 -14.39 0.06 18.05
C TYR A 233 -14.84 -1.31 18.58
N GLY A 234 -14.25 -1.79 19.67
CA GLY A 234 -14.57 -3.09 20.26
C GLY A 234 -13.36 -3.79 20.86
N GLU A 235 -13.46 -5.10 20.99
CA GLU A 235 -12.46 -5.95 21.60
C GLU A 235 -11.52 -6.60 20.56
N PRO A 236 -10.38 -7.17 20.98
CA PRO A 236 -9.47 -7.87 20.07
C PRO A 236 -10.13 -8.95 19.20
N LYS A 237 -11.03 -9.77 19.77
CA LYS A 237 -11.74 -10.81 19.00
C LYS A 237 -12.81 -10.25 18.07
N ASP A 238 -13.37 -9.07 18.35
CA ASP A 238 -14.26 -8.39 17.42
C ASP A 238 -13.50 -7.95 16.17
N PHE A 239 -12.24 -7.50 16.33
CA PHE A 239 -11.40 -7.17 15.19
C PHE A 239 -10.97 -8.42 14.39
N MET A 240 -10.73 -9.57 15.04
CA MET A 240 -10.53 -10.84 14.33
C MET A 240 -11.75 -11.20 13.47
N SER A 241 -12.95 -11.09 14.05
CA SER A 241 -14.22 -11.33 13.32
C SER A 241 -14.41 -10.32 12.15
N PHE A 242 -14.02 -9.06 12.34
CA PHE A 242 -14.05 -8.05 11.29
C PHE A 242 -13.18 -8.50 10.10
N VAL A 243 -11.93 -8.89 10.32
CA VAL A 243 -11.03 -9.34 9.26
C VAL A 243 -11.56 -10.60 8.57
N GLU A 244 -12.03 -11.60 9.34
CA GLU A 244 -12.62 -12.81 8.80
C GLU A 244 -13.79 -12.54 7.85
N LYS A 245 -14.72 -11.65 8.23
CA LYS A 245 -15.85 -11.23 7.39
C LYS A 245 -15.40 -10.59 6.06
N PHE A 246 -14.32 -9.81 6.08
CA PHE A 246 -13.73 -9.26 4.85
C PHE A 246 -13.17 -10.37 3.95
N HIS A 247 -12.45 -11.33 4.50
CA HIS A 247 -11.94 -12.50 3.78
C HIS A 247 -13.05 -13.36 3.18
N GLU A 248 -14.11 -13.63 3.93
CA GLU A 248 -15.30 -14.34 3.43
C GLU A 248 -15.97 -13.59 2.26
N ALA A 249 -15.88 -12.27 2.27
CA ALA A 249 -16.39 -11.42 1.18
C ALA A 249 -15.45 -11.35 -0.03
N GLY A 250 -14.23 -11.91 0.06
CA GLY A 250 -13.19 -11.87 -0.97
C GLY A 250 -12.47 -10.51 -1.06
N ILE A 251 -12.34 -9.80 0.08
CA ILE A 251 -11.70 -8.48 0.19
C ILE A 251 -10.48 -8.62 1.11
N GLY A 252 -9.32 -8.16 0.65
CA GLY A 252 -8.11 -8.12 1.47
C GLY A 252 -8.10 -6.95 2.45
N VAL A 253 -7.43 -7.13 3.59
CA VAL A 253 -7.29 -6.11 4.64
C VAL A 253 -5.82 -5.72 4.79
N ILE A 254 -5.52 -4.46 4.51
CA ILE A 254 -4.20 -3.86 4.69
C ILE A 254 -4.26 -2.99 5.94
N MET A 255 -3.22 -3.01 6.72
CA MET A 255 -3.08 -2.20 7.94
C MET A 255 -2.00 -1.14 7.76
N ASP A 256 -2.30 0.07 8.16
CA ASP A 256 -1.30 1.12 8.31
C ASP A 256 -0.55 0.94 9.65
N TRP A 257 0.76 0.76 9.60
CA TRP A 257 1.61 0.43 10.74
C TRP A 257 2.74 1.46 10.87
N VAL A 258 2.96 1.94 12.10
CA VAL A 258 3.80 3.10 12.40
C VAL A 258 5.07 2.71 13.19
N PRO A 259 6.11 2.18 12.55
CA PRO A 259 7.38 1.87 13.21
C PRO A 259 8.36 3.04 13.22
N ALA A 260 8.01 4.17 12.62
CA ALA A 260 8.90 5.31 12.48
C ALA A 260 9.06 6.09 13.79
N HIS A 261 8.00 6.18 14.58
CA HIS A 261 7.98 7.02 15.77
C HIS A 261 6.86 6.64 16.74
N PHE A 262 6.90 7.20 17.95
CA PHE A 262 5.88 7.04 18.99
C PHE A 262 5.74 8.31 19.84
N PRO A 263 4.60 8.52 20.54
CA PRO A 263 4.33 9.70 21.33
C PRO A 263 5.19 9.79 22.60
N LYS A 264 5.23 10.98 23.18
CA LYS A 264 5.96 11.28 24.44
C LYS A 264 5.11 11.02 25.70
N ASP A 265 3.98 10.36 25.57
CA ASP A 265 3.07 10.05 26.67
C ASP A 265 3.79 9.24 27.77
N GLU A 266 3.64 9.65 29.02
CA GLU A 266 4.36 9.07 30.15
C GLU A 266 4.03 7.59 30.36
N ALA A 267 2.79 7.20 30.12
CA ALA A 267 2.35 5.81 30.24
C ALA A 267 2.89 4.89 29.14
N GLY A 268 3.31 5.44 28.00
CA GLY A 268 3.82 4.71 26.82
C GLY A 268 5.31 4.40 26.89
N LEU A 269 5.92 4.25 25.70
CA LEU A 269 7.31 3.81 25.54
C LEU A 269 8.35 4.87 25.89
N ALA A 270 7.98 6.16 25.85
CA ALA A 270 8.91 7.27 26.05
C ALA A 270 9.64 7.14 27.41
N ARG A 271 10.97 7.11 27.38
CA ARG A 271 11.84 6.97 28.56
C ARG A 271 11.34 5.86 29.50
N PHE A 272 11.12 4.68 28.94
CA PHE A 272 10.35 3.61 29.57
C PHE A 272 10.87 3.23 30.98
N ASP A 273 12.17 3.22 31.19
CA ASP A 273 12.83 2.96 32.48
C ASP A 273 13.45 4.24 33.10
N GLY A 274 12.93 5.41 32.75
CA GLY A 274 13.48 6.72 33.14
C GLY A 274 14.63 7.19 32.23
N THR A 275 15.08 6.33 31.32
CA THR A 275 16.14 6.63 30.33
C THR A 275 15.62 6.37 28.91
N PRO A 276 16.29 6.85 27.83
CA PRO A 276 16.00 6.44 26.46
C PRO A 276 16.18 4.91 26.33
N CYS A 277 15.04 4.20 26.27
CA CYS A 277 15.00 2.74 26.23
C CYS A 277 14.65 2.25 24.82
N TYR A 278 13.53 2.69 24.28
CA TYR A 278 13.09 2.37 22.92
C TYR A 278 13.55 3.40 21.88
N GLU A 279 13.83 4.63 22.32
CA GLU A 279 14.28 5.75 21.49
C GLU A 279 15.78 5.93 21.49
N TYR A 280 16.32 6.60 20.45
CA TYR A 280 17.72 7.03 20.44
C TYR A 280 18.00 8.00 21.59
N ALA A 281 19.15 7.83 22.24
CA ALA A 281 19.59 8.69 23.35
C ALA A 281 19.97 10.11 22.89
N ASP A 282 20.53 10.27 21.68
CA ASP A 282 20.85 11.56 21.10
C ASP A 282 19.58 12.15 20.46
N TRP A 283 19.08 13.27 21.01
CA TRP A 283 17.89 13.94 20.50
C TRP A 283 17.95 14.30 19.01
N ARG A 284 19.17 14.49 18.47
CA ARG A 284 19.37 14.77 17.03
C ARG A 284 19.05 13.57 16.14
N LYS A 285 18.98 12.37 16.69
CA LYS A 285 18.48 11.15 16.04
C LYS A 285 17.09 10.77 16.55
N GLY A 286 16.85 11.00 17.84
CA GLY A 286 15.76 10.43 18.62
C GLY A 286 14.48 11.27 18.66
N GLU A 287 14.39 12.41 17.98
CA GLU A 287 13.19 13.26 18.03
C GLU A 287 12.79 13.78 16.65
N HIS A 288 11.50 13.65 16.32
CA HIS A 288 10.85 14.37 15.22
C HIS A 288 10.21 15.64 15.77
N LYS A 289 10.84 16.80 15.54
CA LYS A 289 10.39 18.09 16.10
C LYS A 289 9.04 18.52 15.52
N ASP A 290 8.81 18.28 14.24
CA ASP A 290 7.59 18.70 13.54
C ASP A 290 6.36 17.93 14.03
N TRP A 291 6.53 16.68 14.44
CA TRP A 291 5.46 15.82 14.95
C TRP A 291 5.41 15.74 16.48
N GLY A 292 6.47 16.23 17.16
CA GLY A 292 6.60 16.15 18.62
C GLY A 292 6.80 14.73 19.15
N THR A 293 7.22 13.78 18.32
CA THR A 293 7.34 12.36 18.63
C THR A 293 8.79 11.93 18.82
N LEU A 294 9.00 10.73 19.35
CA LEU A 294 10.32 10.08 19.50
C LEU A 294 10.54 9.06 18.39
N VAL A 295 11.79 8.87 18.00
CA VAL A 295 12.25 7.94 16.96
C VAL A 295 12.81 6.69 17.61
N PHE A 296 12.39 5.52 17.17
CA PHE A 296 12.92 4.23 17.64
C PHE A 296 14.42 4.10 17.40
N ASP A 297 15.12 3.50 18.35
CA ASP A 297 16.55 3.15 18.21
C ASP A 297 16.69 1.81 17.46
N TYR A 298 16.74 1.89 16.14
CA TYR A 298 16.88 0.72 15.25
C TYR A 298 18.23 0.00 15.41
N GLY A 299 19.16 0.58 16.13
CA GLY A 299 20.44 -0.03 16.47
C GLY A 299 20.36 -0.97 17.67
N ARG A 300 19.27 -0.96 18.44
CA ARG A 300 19.06 -1.87 19.55
C ARG A 300 18.35 -3.15 19.12
N HIS A 301 18.96 -4.27 19.43
CA HIS A 301 18.44 -5.58 19.06
C HIS A 301 17.06 -5.85 19.66
N GLU A 302 16.82 -5.46 20.90
CA GLU A 302 15.54 -5.61 21.58
C GLU A 302 14.43 -4.77 20.92
N VAL A 303 14.76 -3.56 20.45
CA VAL A 303 13.83 -2.71 19.70
C VAL A 303 13.52 -3.31 18.33
N VAL A 304 14.52 -3.87 17.66
CA VAL A 304 14.35 -4.61 16.41
C VAL A 304 13.42 -5.82 16.61
N SER A 305 13.66 -6.63 17.65
CA SER A 305 12.77 -7.74 18.02
C SER A 305 11.35 -7.27 18.30
N PHE A 306 11.17 -6.19 19.06
CA PHE A 306 9.86 -5.62 19.39
C PHE A 306 9.08 -5.24 18.13
N LEU A 307 9.69 -4.46 17.23
CA LEU A 307 9.04 -3.97 16.02
C LEU A 307 8.73 -5.10 15.03
N ILE A 308 9.68 -6.00 14.75
CA ILE A 308 9.42 -7.14 13.85
C ILE A 308 8.33 -8.04 14.43
N SER A 309 8.38 -8.31 15.75
CA SER A 309 7.34 -9.09 16.44
C SER A 309 5.96 -8.43 16.32
N SER A 310 5.88 -7.09 16.37
CA SER A 310 4.61 -6.39 16.17
C SER A 310 4.05 -6.63 14.76
N ALA A 311 4.87 -6.50 13.72
CA ALA A 311 4.42 -6.78 12.34
C ALA A 311 3.98 -8.24 12.16
N VAL A 312 4.77 -9.20 12.67
CA VAL A 312 4.44 -10.63 12.64
C VAL A 312 3.14 -10.93 13.38
N PHE A 313 2.93 -10.30 14.54
CA PHE A 313 1.71 -10.47 15.34
C PHE A 313 0.44 -10.13 14.57
N TRP A 314 0.40 -9.01 13.84
CA TRP A 314 -0.74 -8.62 13.05
C TRP A 314 -1.01 -9.59 11.89
N LEU A 315 0.03 -10.09 11.25
CA LEU A 315 -0.09 -11.08 10.17
C LEU A 315 -0.50 -12.46 10.68
N GLU A 316 0.04 -12.89 11.85
CA GLU A 316 -0.22 -14.23 12.39
C GLU A 316 -1.50 -14.35 13.18
N LYS A 317 -1.78 -13.37 14.07
CA LYS A 317 -2.92 -13.44 15.00
C LYS A 317 -4.18 -12.80 14.44
N TYR A 318 -4.05 -11.80 13.56
CA TYR A 318 -5.19 -11.09 12.96
C TYR A 318 -5.35 -11.32 11.47
N HIS A 319 -4.52 -12.16 10.86
CA HIS A 319 -4.60 -12.56 9.46
C HIS A 319 -4.60 -11.38 8.45
N ILE A 320 -3.95 -10.25 8.81
CA ILE A 320 -3.83 -9.09 7.93
C ILE A 320 -3.12 -9.46 6.62
N ASP A 321 -3.58 -8.97 5.47
CA ASP A 321 -3.06 -9.30 4.13
C ASP A 321 -1.92 -8.42 3.67
N GLY A 322 -1.74 -7.28 4.29
CA GLY A 322 -0.66 -6.36 3.96
C GLY A 322 -0.41 -5.33 5.03
N ILE A 323 0.80 -4.81 5.05
CA ILE A 323 1.23 -3.74 5.94
C ILE A 323 1.74 -2.57 5.11
N ARG A 324 1.10 -1.42 5.24
CA ARG A 324 1.65 -0.14 4.81
C ARG A 324 2.52 0.41 5.94
N VAL A 325 3.80 0.58 5.67
CA VAL A 325 4.77 1.12 6.62
C VAL A 325 4.81 2.63 6.48
N ASP A 326 4.39 3.30 7.55
CA ASP A 326 4.29 4.76 7.64
C ASP A 326 5.67 5.42 7.67
N ALA A 327 5.78 6.57 6.98
CA ALA A 327 6.89 7.52 7.08
C ALA A 327 8.30 6.93 6.86
N VAL A 328 8.46 5.97 5.95
CA VAL A 328 9.75 5.30 5.69
C VAL A 328 10.85 6.31 5.35
N ALA A 329 10.53 7.39 4.61
CA ALA A 329 11.49 8.45 4.33
C ALA A 329 12.10 9.06 5.60
N SER A 330 11.32 9.24 6.66
CA SER A 330 11.78 9.79 7.94
C SER A 330 12.72 8.83 8.69
N MET A 331 12.59 7.52 8.45
CA MET A 331 13.46 6.50 9.01
C MET A 331 14.82 6.46 8.30
N LEU A 332 14.81 6.60 6.96
CA LEU A 332 15.99 6.43 6.12
C LEU A 332 17.00 7.57 6.22
N TYR A 333 16.56 8.79 6.57
CA TYR A 333 17.40 9.97 6.53
C TYR A 333 17.56 10.63 7.91
N LEU A 334 18.80 10.72 8.39
CA LEU A 334 19.17 11.38 9.65
C LEU A 334 18.91 12.89 9.64
N ASP A 335 18.89 13.51 8.45
CA ASP A 335 18.59 14.93 8.24
C ASP A 335 17.13 15.23 7.89
N TYR A 336 16.23 14.24 7.93
CA TYR A 336 14.82 14.42 7.59
C TYR A 336 14.16 15.51 8.45
N SER A 337 13.60 16.54 7.82
CA SER A 337 13.00 17.73 8.48
C SER A 337 13.87 18.41 9.54
N ARG A 338 15.21 18.31 9.44
CA ARG A 338 16.15 18.91 10.37
C ARG A 338 17.03 19.95 9.71
N LYS A 339 17.39 20.98 10.48
CA LYS A 339 18.30 22.04 10.05
C LYS A 339 19.75 21.61 10.26
N GLU A 340 20.67 22.35 9.66
CA GLU A 340 22.11 22.19 9.94
C GLU A 340 22.40 22.33 11.44
N GLY A 341 23.16 21.38 12.01
CA GLY A 341 23.42 21.26 13.45
C GLY A 341 22.35 20.52 14.27
N GLU A 342 21.19 20.20 13.69
CA GLU A 342 20.12 19.44 14.35
C GLU A 342 20.12 17.94 14.03
N TRP A 343 21.10 17.47 13.29
CA TRP A 343 21.32 16.07 12.98
C TRP A 343 22.79 15.68 13.07
N VAL A 344 23.08 14.40 13.09
CA VAL A 344 24.45 13.84 13.13
C VAL A 344 24.63 12.87 11.96
N PRO A 345 25.80 12.91 11.27
CA PRO A 345 26.09 11.98 10.21
C PRO A 345 26.22 10.55 10.73
N ASN A 346 26.01 9.58 9.85
CA ASN A 346 26.29 8.18 10.13
C ASN A 346 27.80 7.91 10.23
N LYS A 347 28.19 6.68 10.59
CA LYS A 347 29.59 6.26 10.74
C LYS A 347 30.48 6.45 9.49
N ASN A 348 29.88 6.63 8.31
CA ASN A 348 30.55 6.86 7.03
C ASN A 348 30.54 8.34 6.63
N GLY A 349 29.96 9.23 7.46
CA GLY A 349 29.85 10.67 7.19
C GLY A 349 28.64 11.04 6.32
N GLY A 350 27.79 10.09 5.97
CA GLY A 350 26.56 10.31 5.17
C GLY A 350 25.34 10.63 6.05
N LYS A 351 24.22 10.87 5.39
CA LYS A 351 22.94 11.23 6.02
C LYS A 351 21.97 10.05 6.13
N GLU A 352 22.31 8.92 5.54
CA GLU A 352 21.50 7.72 5.59
C GLU A 352 21.53 7.12 7.02
N ASN A 353 20.37 6.74 7.55
CA ASN A 353 20.28 5.98 8.80
C ASN A 353 20.52 4.50 8.50
N LEU A 354 21.78 4.07 8.61
CA LEU A 354 22.17 2.70 8.28
C LEU A 354 21.52 1.65 9.17
N GLU A 355 21.17 2.02 10.41
CA GLU A 355 20.48 1.16 11.36
C GLU A 355 19.03 0.91 10.91
N ALA A 356 18.34 1.97 10.48
CA ALA A 356 16.99 1.86 9.94
C ALA A 356 16.96 1.08 8.61
N VAL A 357 17.96 1.27 7.73
CA VAL A 357 18.09 0.48 6.50
C VAL A 357 18.21 -1.01 6.82
N ALA A 358 19.09 -1.38 7.74
CA ALA A 358 19.27 -2.77 8.17
C ALA A 358 18.00 -3.33 8.82
N PHE A 359 17.30 -2.53 9.63
CA PHE A 359 16.02 -2.91 10.23
C PHE A 359 14.96 -3.20 9.16
N LEU A 360 14.77 -2.30 8.17
CA LEU A 360 13.76 -2.48 7.12
C LEU A 360 14.05 -3.70 6.25
N GLN A 361 15.32 -3.95 5.94
CA GLN A 361 15.72 -5.16 5.22
C GLN A 361 15.38 -6.41 6.02
N LYS A 362 15.76 -6.46 7.30
CA LYS A 362 15.49 -7.58 8.19
C LYS A 362 13.99 -7.79 8.41
N LEU A 363 13.21 -6.70 8.55
CA LEU A 363 11.74 -6.75 8.64
C LEU A 363 11.16 -7.48 7.43
N ASN A 364 11.47 -7.03 6.23
CA ASN A 364 10.92 -7.60 5.00
C ASN A 364 11.37 -9.05 4.77
N GLU A 365 12.64 -9.38 5.06
CA GLU A 365 13.14 -10.77 5.00
C GLU A 365 12.37 -11.67 5.95
N SER A 366 12.22 -11.26 7.23
CA SER A 366 11.50 -12.06 8.23
C SER A 366 10.02 -12.24 7.88
N ILE A 367 9.37 -11.19 7.36
CA ILE A 367 7.97 -11.25 6.96
C ILE A 367 7.78 -12.21 5.78
N PHE A 368 8.56 -12.07 4.70
CA PHE A 368 8.40 -12.92 3.52
C PHE A 368 8.84 -14.37 3.72
N GLU A 369 9.72 -14.63 4.69
CA GLU A 369 10.04 -16.00 5.12
C GLU A 369 8.80 -16.69 5.74
N LEU A 370 8.03 -15.97 6.54
CA LEU A 370 6.85 -16.50 7.25
C LEU A 370 5.56 -16.39 6.43
N PHE A 371 5.40 -15.31 5.67
CA PHE A 371 4.17 -14.92 4.98
C PHE A 371 4.46 -14.44 3.55
N PRO A 372 4.79 -15.35 2.61
CA PRO A 372 5.23 -14.95 1.26
C PRO A 372 4.15 -14.28 0.40
N GLU A 373 2.86 -14.42 0.76
CA GLU A 373 1.73 -13.86 -0.01
C GLU A 373 1.28 -12.47 0.45
N VAL A 374 1.92 -11.86 1.47
CA VAL A 374 1.51 -10.56 2.01
C VAL A 374 2.02 -9.39 1.18
N MET A 375 1.39 -8.24 1.35
CA MET A 375 1.80 -6.97 0.75
C MET A 375 2.56 -6.13 1.79
N MET A 376 3.86 -5.89 1.54
CA MET A 376 4.67 -4.93 2.29
C MET A 376 4.82 -3.65 1.47
N ILE A 377 4.20 -2.58 1.91
CA ILE A 377 4.03 -1.33 1.17
C ILE A 377 4.80 -0.21 1.89
N ALA A 378 5.71 0.47 1.19
CA ALA A 378 6.43 1.60 1.77
C ALA A 378 5.77 2.92 1.43
N GLU A 379 5.47 3.75 2.44
CA GLU A 379 5.32 5.18 2.21
C GLU A 379 6.70 5.84 2.21
N GLU A 380 7.26 5.98 1.03
CA GLU A 380 8.57 6.59 0.83
C GLU A 380 8.47 7.66 -0.27
N SER A 381 8.64 8.92 0.10
CA SER A 381 8.40 10.10 -0.74
C SER A 381 9.66 10.63 -1.43
N THR A 382 10.83 10.05 -1.17
CA THR A 382 12.11 10.52 -1.70
C THR A 382 12.56 9.72 -2.93
N SER A 383 13.74 10.02 -3.42
CA SER A 383 14.39 9.29 -4.50
C SER A 383 15.26 8.11 -4.01
N TRP A 384 14.98 7.57 -2.82
CA TRP A 384 15.69 6.37 -2.35
C TRP A 384 15.53 5.23 -3.36
N PRO A 385 16.64 4.63 -3.83
CA PRO A 385 16.57 3.63 -4.89
C PRO A 385 16.22 2.24 -4.33
N MET A 386 15.62 1.41 -5.18
CA MET A 386 15.39 -0.02 -4.93
C MET A 386 14.58 -0.31 -3.66
N VAL A 387 13.58 0.53 -3.35
CA VAL A 387 12.68 0.31 -2.22
C VAL A 387 11.93 -1.01 -2.38
N SER A 388 11.39 -1.28 -3.58
CA SER A 388 10.64 -2.49 -3.90
C SER A 388 11.47 -3.55 -4.63
N LYS A 389 12.76 -3.58 -4.39
CA LYS A 389 13.66 -4.63 -4.91
C LYS A 389 14.17 -5.51 -3.78
N PRO A 390 14.51 -6.78 -4.06
CA PRO A 390 14.99 -7.73 -3.06
C PRO A 390 16.26 -7.24 -2.33
N THR A 391 16.40 -7.61 -1.08
CA THR A 391 17.53 -7.24 -0.21
C THR A 391 18.87 -7.75 -0.74
N PHE A 392 18.91 -8.95 -1.34
CA PHE A 392 20.12 -9.52 -1.93
C PHE A 392 20.64 -8.72 -3.15
N CYS A 393 19.81 -7.83 -3.74
CA CYS A 393 20.23 -6.88 -4.76
C CYS A 393 20.62 -5.51 -4.17
N GLY A 394 20.56 -5.36 -2.84
CA GLY A 394 20.77 -4.09 -2.15
C GLY A 394 19.49 -3.25 -1.97
N GLY A 395 18.32 -3.79 -2.26
CA GLY A 395 17.03 -3.16 -2.04
C GLY A 395 16.59 -3.20 -0.58
N LEU A 396 15.47 -2.52 -0.26
CA LEU A 396 14.87 -2.55 1.07
C LEU A 396 13.96 -3.77 1.30
N GLY A 397 13.57 -4.47 0.22
CA GLY A 397 12.78 -5.70 0.30
C GLY A 397 11.27 -5.54 0.32
N PHE A 398 10.74 -4.32 0.27
CA PHE A 398 9.29 -4.14 0.08
C PHE A 398 8.82 -4.72 -1.25
N ASN A 399 7.55 -5.04 -1.37
CA ASN A 399 7.00 -5.40 -2.67
C ASN A 399 6.21 -4.26 -3.35
N TYR A 400 5.88 -3.20 -2.63
CA TYR A 400 5.29 -1.99 -3.20
C TYR A 400 5.83 -0.71 -2.56
N LYS A 401 5.71 0.37 -3.32
CA LYS A 401 5.99 1.75 -2.88
C LYS A 401 4.87 2.67 -3.36
N TRP A 402 4.42 3.60 -2.51
CA TRP A 402 3.55 4.69 -2.94
C TRP A 402 4.27 5.63 -3.92
N ASN A 403 3.61 5.97 -5.04
CA ASN A 403 4.14 6.92 -6.02
C ASN A 403 3.77 8.36 -5.66
N MET A 404 4.43 8.91 -4.64
CA MET A 404 4.19 10.27 -4.17
C MET A 404 4.60 11.32 -5.22
N GLY A 405 5.59 11.02 -6.07
CA GLY A 405 6.02 11.89 -7.17
C GLY A 405 4.91 12.11 -8.20
N TRP A 406 4.31 11.02 -8.68
CA TRP A 406 3.14 11.06 -9.56
C TRP A 406 1.98 11.83 -8.92
N MET A 407 1.67 11.55 -7.66
CA MET A 407 0.59 12.20 -6.93
C MET A 407 0.78 13.73 -6.90
N ASN A 408 1.96 14.19 -6.47
CA ASN A 408 2.27 15.62 -6.38
C ASN A 408 2.20 16.32 -7.73
N ASP A 409 2.76 15.72 -8.79
CA ASP A 409 2.72 16.27 -10.15
C ASP A 409 1.29 16.38 -10.66
N MET A 410 0.48 15.33 -10.49
CA MET A 410 -0.90 15.31 -10.95
C MET A 410 -1.78 16.30 -10.19
N LEU A 411 -1.69 16.36 -8.86
CA LEU A 411 -2.47 17.33 -8.07
C LEU A 411 -2.08 18.76 -8.41
N SER A 412 -0.79 19.03 -8.57
CA SER A 412 -0.30 20.33 -9.03
C SER A 412 -0.84 20.68 -10.42
N TYR A 413 -0.81 19.74 -11.37
CA TYR A 413 -1.30 19.94 -12.73
C TYR A 413 -2.81 20.22 -12.78
N MET A 414 -3.60 19.42 -12.05
CA MET A 414 -5.07 19.53 -12.05
C MET A 414 -5.57 20.82 -11.39
N SER A 415 -4.81 21.36 -10.43
CA SER A 415 -5.12 22.63 -9.78
C SER A 415 -4.85 23.86 -10.63
N MET A 416 -4.03 23.73 -11.69
CA MET A 416 -3.72 24.82 -12.60
C MET A 416 -4.92 25.21 -13.44
N SER A 417 -5.09 26.53 -13.68
CA SER A 417 -6.01 27.01 -14.71
C SER A 417 -5.62 26.43 -16.08
N PRO A 418 -6.60 26.05 -16.91
CA PRO A 418 -6.35 25.34 -18.17
C PRO A 418 -5.36 26.02 -19.10
N GLU A 419 -5.32 27.36 -19.14
CA GLU A 419 -4.43 28.14 -19.99
C GLU A 419 -2.94 27.95 -19.67
N TYR A 420 -2.60 27.52 -18.44
CA TYR A 420 -1.22 27.25 -18.02
C TYR A 420 -0.80 25.81 -18.21
N ARG A 421 -1.73 24.88 -18.46
CA ARG A 421 -1.44 23.43 -18.57
C ARG A 421 -0.52 23.10 -19.71
N GLN A 422 -0.60 23.84 -20.82
CA GLN A 422 0.29 23.66 -21.98
C GLN A 422 1.79 23.86 -21.66
N TYR A 423 2.12 24.65 -20.63
CA TYR A 423 3.49 24.92 -20.21
C TYR A 423 3.99 23.96 -19.12
N ASN A 424 3.13 23.05 -18.65
CA ASN A 424 3.40 22.08 -17.61
C ASN A 424 3.00 20.65 -18.02
N HIS A 425 3.03 20.38 -19.32
CA HIS A 425 2.62 19.09 -19.88
C HIS A 425 3.52 17.93 -19.42
N ASP A 426 4.76 18.24 -19.06
CA ASP A 426 5.71 17.31 -18.46
C ASP A 426 5.19 16.67 -17.17
N LYS A 427 4.35 17.35 -16.38
CA LYS A 427 3.71 16.77 -15.19
C LYS A 427 2.81 15.57 -15.49
N LEU A 428 2.25 15.51 -16.70
CA LEU A 428 1.46 14.34 -17.17
C LEU A 428 2.36 13.17 -17.60
N THR A 429 3.58 13.45 -18.04
CA THR A 429 4.41 12.45 -18.72
C THR A 429 5.65 12.05 -17.94
N PHE A 430 6.12 12.87 -17.00
CA PHE A 430 7.35 12.63 -16.26
C PHE A 430 7.34 11.34 -15.46
N SER A 431 6.23 11.01 -14.82
CA SER A 431 6.10 9.79 -14.00
C SER A 431 6.35 8.50 -14.79
N PHE A 432 6.14 8.50 -16.10
CA PHE A 432 6.40 7.33 -16.94
C PHE A 432 7.90 7.04 -17.12
N TYR A 433 8.79 8.02 -16.96
CA TYR A 433 10.23 7.78 -17.03
C TYR A 433 10.71 6.83 -15.94
N TYR A 434 10.02 6.81 -14.80
CA TYR A 434 10.36 5.95 -13.66
C TYR A 434 9.26 4.94 -13.28
N ALA A 435 8.15 4.87 -14.06
CA ALA A 435 6.98 4.04 -13.74
C ALA A 435 7.30 2.56 -13.46
N PHE A 436 8.42 2.06 -13.97
CA PHE A 436 8.85 0.66 -13.82
C PHE A 436 10.17 0.51 -13.03
N SER A 437 10.63 1.59 -12.38
CA SER A 437 11.80 1.51 -11.49
C SER A 437 11.48 0.80 -10.19
N GLU A 438 10.25 0.94 -9.70
CA GLU A 438 9.69 0.31 -8.53
C GLU A 438 8.32 -0.32 -8.87
N ASN A 439 7.77 -1.10 -7.96
CA ASN A 439 6.38 -1.55 -8.04
C ASN A 439 5.49 -0.53 -7.35
N TYR A 440 4.80 0.30 -8.13
CA TYR A 440 4.08 1.44 -7.57
C TYR A 440 2.61 1.15 -7.26
N ILE A 441 2.15 1.76 -6.16
CA ILE A 441 0.75 2.07 -5.90
C ILE A 441 0.58 3.57 -6.12
N LEU A 442 -0.44 3.98 -6.85
CA LEU A 442 -0.79 5.39 -7.09
C LEU A 442 -1.73 5.84 -5.96
N PRO A 443 -1.24 6.62 -4.97
CA PRO A 443 -2.06 6.99 -3.83
C PRO A 443 -2.77 8.31 -4.07
N ILE A 444 -4.05 8.37 -3.72
CA ILE A 444 -4.76 9.60 -3.39
C ILE A 444 -5.27 9.41 -1.96
N SER A 445 -4.37 9.63 -1.00
CA SER A 445 -4.55 9.28 0.40
C SER A 445 -5.20 10.37 1.23
N HIS A 446 -5.42 10.08 2.52
CA HIS A 446 -6.02 10.99 3.50
C HIS A 446 -5.26 12.31 3.64
N ASP A 447 -3.93 12.30 3.55
CA ASP A 447 -3.08 13.48 3.72
C ASP A 447 -3.38 14.57 2.68
N GLU A 448 -3.96 14.19 1.53
CA GLU A 448 -4.21 15.14 0.46
C GLU A 448 -5.52 15.93 0.63
N VAL A 449 -6.35 15.61 1.61
CA VAL A 449 -7.67 16.22 1.79
C VAL A 449 -7.89 16.79 3.20
N VAL A 450 -6.82 17.25 3.85
CA VAL A 450 -6.81 17.79 5.21
C VAL A 450 -5.97 19.06 5.32
N TYR A 451 -6.11 19.77 6.41
CA TYR A 451 -5.26 20.89 6.82
C TYR A 451 -5.10 22.01 5.79
N GLY A 452 -6.18 22.40 5.12
CA GLY A 452 -6.18 23.49 4.13
C GLY A 452 -5.68 23.10 2.75
N LYS A 453 -5.49 21.77 2.50
CA LYS A 453 -5.15 21.25 1.18
C LYS A 453 -6.35 21.16 0.23
N CYS A 454 -7.56 21.46 0.68
CA CYS A 454 -8.85 21.34 -0.01
C CYS A 454 -9.30 19.88 -0.27
N SER A 455 -10.60 19.68 -0.52
CA SER A 455 -11.12 18.39 -1.02
C SER A 455 -10.61 18.12 -2.44
N MET A 456 -10.69 16.87 -2.91
CA MET A 456 -10.29 16.55 -4.29
C MET A 456 -11.10 17.33 -5.34
N LEU A 457 -12.39 17.54 -5.10
CA LEU A 457 -13.21 18.36 -6.01
C LEU A 457 -12.76 19.82 -6.05
N ASP A 458 -12.40 20.38 -4.88
CA ASP A 458 -11.96 21.78 -4.79
C ASP A 458 -10.54 22.00 -5.34
N LYS A 459 -9.70 20.97 -5.38
CA LYS A 459 -8.41 21.04 -6.09
C LYS A 459 -8.57 21.19 -7.60
N MET A 460 -9.70 20.77 -8.17
CA MET A 460 -9.93 20.91 -9.61
C MET A 460 -10.20 22.36 -9.97
N SER A 461 -9.48 22.88 -10.96
CA SER A 461 -9.64 24.26 -11.43
C SER A 461 -10.94 24.49 -12.21
N GLY A 462 -11.45 25.71 -12.23
CA GLY A 462 -12.60 26.13 -13.02
C GLY A 462 -13.92 26.16 -12.24
N PRO A 463 -15.05 26.46 -12.95
CA PRO A 463 -16.38 26.45 -12.34
C PRO A 463 -16.82 25.06 -11.94
N ARG A 464 -17.79 24.95 -11.03
CA ARG A 464 -18.18 23.69 -10.36
C ARG A 464 -18.48 22.56 -11.34
N GLU A 465 -19.21 22.83 -12.40
CA GLU A 465 -19.61 21.82 -13.41
C GLU A 465 -18.36 21.24 -14.10
N LYS A 466 -17.38 22.09 -14.39
CA LYS A 466 -16.10 21.67 -15.02
C LYS A 466 -15.18 20.92 -14.05
N ARG A 467 -15.29 21.16 -12.74
CA ARG A 467 -14.52 20.43 -11.72
C ARG A 467 -14.88 18.94 -11.70
N PHE A 468 -16.16 18.58 -11.83
CA PHE A 468 -16.57 17.17 -11.91
C PHE A 468 -16.01 16.49 -13.17
N ALA A 469 -16.06 17.17 -14.33
CA ALA A 469 -15.46 16.64 -15.56
C ALA A 469 -13.94 16.47 -15.39
N SER A 470 -13.24 17.46 -14.83
CA SER A 470 -11.81 17.38 -14.53
C SER A 470 -11.48 16.20 -13.59
N LEU A 471 -12.28 16.00 -12.54
CA LEU A 471 -12.07 14.94 -11.57
C LEU A 471 -12.30 13.55 -12.19
N ARG A 472 -13.32 13.40 -13.07
CA ARG A 472 -13.52 12.18 -13.85
C ARG A 472 -12.33 11.89 -14.77
N THR A 473 -11.83 12.91 -15.48
CA THR A 473 -10.63 12.77 -16.34
C THR A 473 -9.41 12.36 -15.56
N PHE A 474 -9.17 12.98 -14.40
CA PHE A 474 -8.06 12.65 -13.52
C PHE A 474 -8.12 11.18 -13.05
N LEU A 475 -9.28 10.72 -12.57
CA LEU A 475 -9.44 9.34 -12.10
C LEU A 475 -9.29 8.32 -13.25
N ALA A 476 -9.80 8.64 -14.42
CA ALA A 476 -9.64 7.77 -15.60
C ALA A 476 -8.17 7.69 -16.04
N TYR A 477 -7.44 8.81 -16.02
CA TYR A 477 -6.00 8.82 -16.26
C TYR A 477 -5.25 8.00 -15.21
N MET A 478 -5.54 8.19 -13.91
CA MET A 478 -4.99 7.37 -12.83
C MET A 478 -5.23 5.88 -13.07
N THR A 479 -6.45 5.52 -13.49
CA THR A 479 -6.81 4.13 -13.78
C THR A 479 -6.00 3.55 -14.95
N ALA A 480 -5.75 4.35 -15.98
CA ALA A 480 -4.97 3.94 -17.15
C ALA A 480 -3.46 3.93 -16.91
N HIS A 481 -2.93 4.75 -15.99
CA HIS A 481 -1.50 4.82 -15.66
C HIS A 481 -1.02 3.49 -15.04
N PRO A 482 0.20 2.99 -15.38
CA PRO A 482 0.78 1.82 -14.70
C PRO A 482 0.85 1.98 -13.19
N GLY A 483 0.61 0.89 -12.46
CA GLY A 483 0.61 0.82 -11.01
C GLY A 483 -0.75 0.47 -10.41
N LYS A 484 -0.76 -0.03 -9.17
CA LYS A 484 -1.98 -0.33 -8.40
C LYS A 484 -2.64 0.98 -7.93
N LYS A 485 -3.88 0.93 -7.45
CA LYS A 485 -4.69 2.13 -7.16
C LYS A 485 -5.04 2.21 -5.69
N LEU A 486 -4.98 3.42 -5.13
CA LEU A 486 -5.47 3.71 -3.78
C LEU A 486 -6.25 5.02 -3.78
N MET A 487 -7.43 4.99 -3.15
CA MET A 487 -8.30 6.14 -2.96
C MET A 487 -8.79 6.20 -1.52
N PHE A 488 -8.64 7.36 -0.90
CA PHE A 488 -9.17 7.62 0.45
C PHE A 488 -10.69 7.82 0.42
N MET A 489 -11.37 7.36 1.47
CA MET A 489 -12.81 7.46 1.66
C MET A 489 -13.36 8.89 1.44
N GLY A 490 -14.54 8.99 0.85
CA GLY A 490 -15.24 10.24 0.55
C GLY A 490 -14.85 10.86 -0.80
N GLN A 491 -13.74 10.46 -1.37
CA GLN A 491 -13.33 10.94 -2.70
C GLN A 491 -14.14 10.29 -3.82
N GLU A 492 -14.65 9.09 -3.60
CA GLU A 492 -15.46 8.33 -4.56
C GLU A 492 -16.84 8.91 -4.84
N PHE A 493 -17.30 9.84 -4.02
CA PHE A 493 -18.50 10.64 -4.27
C PHE A 493 -18.24 12.15 -4.28
N ALA A 494 -16.96 12.52 -4.46
CA ALA A 494 -16.48 13.90 -4.55
C ALA A 494 -16.91 14.75 -3.34
N GLN A 495 -16.67 14.27 -2.12
CA GLN A 495 -16.97 15.04 -0.91
C GLN A 495 -16.45 16.47 -1.04
N PHE A 496 -17.32 17.45 -0.75
CA PHE A 496 -17.00 18.86 -0.94
C PHE A 496 -16.09 19.44 0.15
N LYS A 497 -16.30 18.98 1.42
CA LYS A 497 -15.48 19.41 2.55
C LYS A 497 -14.20 18.58 2.64
N GLU A 498 -13.16 19.19 3.20
CA GLU A 498 -12.01 18.42 3.68
C GLU A 498 -12.45 17.34 4.68
N TRP A 499 -11.68 16.27 4.76
CA TRP A 499 -11.91 15.24 5.74
C TRP A 499 -11.76 15.79 7.17
N ASN A 500 -12.66 15.34 8.06
CA ASN A 500 -12.64 15.65 9.47
C ASN A 500 -12.89 14.40 10.29
N TYR A 501 -11.88 13.95 11.03
CA TYR A 501 -11.96 12.75 11.84
C TYR A 501 -13.04 12.78 12.95
N LYS A 502 -13.50 13.98 13.34
CA LYS A 502 -14.53 14.17 14.40
C LYS A 502 -15.95 13.88 13.94
N THR A 503 -16.19 13.81 12.64
CA THR A 503 -17.52 13.62 12.05
C THR A 503 -17.51 12.48 11.04
N GLY A 504 -18.68 11.91 10.77
CA GLY A 504 -18.82 11.02 9.60
C GLY A 504 -18.66 11.78 8.29
N LEU A 505 -18.45 11.04 7.19
CA LEU A 505 -18.46 11.59 5.85
C LEU A 505 -19.82 12.21 5.52
N ASP A 506 -19.84 13.15 4.58
CA ASP A 506 -21.02 13.93 4.17
C ASP A 506 -21.94 13.13 3.22
N TRP A 507 -22.41 11.95 3.64
CA TRP A 507 -23.24 11.05 2.83
C TRP A 507 -24.49 11.71 2.24
N ASP A 508 -25.00 12.75 2.90
CA ASP A 508 -26.19 13.51 2.46
C ASP A 508 -26.01 14.20 1.12
N ILE A 509 -24.77 14.47 0.69
CA ILE A 509 -24.53 15.13 -0.60
C ILE A 509 -24.89 14.23 -1.79
N LEU A 510 -25.00 12.92 -1.59
CA LEU A 510 -25.43 11.97 -2.63
C LEU A 510 -26.86 12.22 -3.13
N LYS A 511 -27.69 13.01 -2.43
CA LYS A 511 -28.98 13.47 -2.95
C LYS A 511 -28.88 14.49 -4.10
N PHE A 512 -27.70 15.09 -4.30
CA PHE A 512 -27.46 15.99 -5.42
C PHE A 512 -26.98 15.19 -6.65
N PRO A 513 -27.59 15.42 -7.83
CA PRO A 513 -27.32 14.63 -9.04
C PRO A 513 -25.84 14.53 -9.40
N GLU A 514 -25.09 15.62 -9.33
CA GLU A 514 -23.68 15.64 -9.70
C GLU A 514 -22.79 14.72 -8.83
N HIS A 515 -23.08 14.60 -7.54
CA HIS A 515 -22.36 13.71 -6.63
C HIS A 515 -22.74 12.24 -6.83
N SER A 516 -24.01 11.94 -7.01
CA SER A 516 -24.49 10.59 -7.28
C SER A 516 -24.06 10.08 -8.67
N GLN A 517 -24.02 10.95 -9.68
CA GLN A 517 -23.49 10.64 -11.02
C GLN A 517 -21.99 10.39 -10.96
N TYR A 518 -21.25 11.19 -10.18
CA TYR A 518 -19.82 10.98 -9.98
C TYR A 518 -19.53 9.65 -9.24
N GLN A 519 -20.28 9.32 -8.20
CA GLN A 519 -20.16 8.00 -7.54
C GLN A 519 -20.47 6.85 -8.52
N SER A 520 -21.49 7.01 -9.34
CA SER A 520 -21.82 6.02 -10.40
C SER A 520 -20.67 5.88 -11.41
N PHE A 521 -19.98 6.99 -11.74
CA PHE A 521 -18.80 6.98 -12.59
C PHE A 521 -17.66 6.19 -11.92
N VAL A 522 -17.34 6.48 -10.63
CA VAL A 522 -16.27 5.77 -9.91
C VAL A 522 -16.54 4.27 -9.85
N LYS A 523 -17.77 3.88 -9.52
CA LYS A 523 -18.21 2.48 -9.53
C LYS A 523 -18.01 1.83 -10.91
N ALA A 524 -18.40 2.50 -11.97
CA ALA A 524 -18.25 2.00 -13.34
C ALA A 524 -16.76 1.93 -13.76
N MET A 525 -15.95 2.90 -13.37
CA MET A 525 -14.50 2.94 -13.65
C MET A 525 -13.75 1.83 -12.89
N ASN A 526 -14.07 1.60 -11.62
CA ASN A 526 -13.51 0.50 -10.84
C ASN A 526 -13.87 -0.85 -11.47
N LYS A 527 -15.13 -1.04 -11.87
CA LYS A 527 -15.53 -2.25 -12.59
C LYS A 527 -14.78 -2.38 -13.92
N PHE A 528 -14.63 -1.30 -14.68
CA PHE A 528 -13.86 -1.30 -15.92
C PHE A 528 -12.39 -1.68 -15.67
N TYR A 529 -11.79 -1.19 -14.60
CA TYR A 529 -10.45 -1.59 -14.17
C TYR A 529 -10.37 -3.10 -13.92
N LEU A 530 -11.27 -3.65 -13.12
CA LEU A 530 -11.29 -5.08 -12.77
C LEU A 530 -11.46 -5.98 -14.01
N ASP A 531 -12.34 -5.58 -14.95
CA ASP A 531 -12.72 -6.36 -16.13
C ASP A 531 -11.67 -6.32 -17.26
N ASN A 532 -10.67 -5.42 -17.20
CA ASN A 532 -9.73 -5.19 -18.29
C ASN A 532 -8.27 -5.45 -17.88
N LYS A 533 -7.79 -6.65 -18.18
CA LYS A 533 -6.41 -7.09 -17.90
C LYS A 533 -5.31 -6.12 -18.33
N PRO A 534 -5.40 -5.43 -19.48
CA PRO A 534 -4.38 -4.46 -19.86
C PRO A 534 -4.11 -3.38 -18.82
N LEU A 535 -5.07 -3.07 -17.92
CA LEU A 535 -4.94 -2.00 -16.93
C LEU A 535 -4.17 -2.41 -15.66
N TRP A 536 -3.94 -3.73 -15.43
CA TRP A 536 -3.38 -4.19 -14.17
C TRP A 536 -2.45 -5.42 -14.23
N GLU A 537 -2.45 -6.20 -15.33
CA GLU A 537 -1.69 -7.46 -15.38
C GLU A 537 -0.18 -7.23 -15.49
N ILE A 538 0.24 -6.19 -16.22
CA ILE A 538 1.65 -5.83 -16.39
C ILE A 538 1.83 -4.35 -16.00
N ASP A 539 2.02 -4.13 -14.70
CA ASP A 539 2.22 -2.79 -14.10
C ASP A 539 3.68 -2.45 -13.79
N TYR A 540 4.59 -3.39 -14.03
CA TYR A 540 5.99 -3.35 -13.58
C TYR A 540 7.01 -3.48 -14.72
N ASP A 541 6.55 -3.51 -15.98
CA ASP A 541 7.41 -3.69 -17.15
C ASP A 541 6.90 -2.92 -18.38
N TRP A 542 7.82 -2.46 -19.21
CA TRP A 542 7.52 -1.72 -20.43
C TRP A 542 6.69 -2.49 -21.45
N SER A 543 6.65 -3.82 -21.41
CA SER A 543 5.79 -4.61 -22.30
C SER A 543 4.30 -4.38 -22.08
N GLY A 544 3.90 -3.88 -20.91
CA GLY A 544 2.52 -3.50 -20.58
C GLY A 544 2.11 -2.11 -21.01
N PHE A 545 3.02 -1.32 -21.61
CA PHE A 545 2.80 0.09 -21.92
C PHE A 545 3.47 0.53 -23.24
N SER A 546 2.81 1.43 -23.97
CA SER A 546 3.43 2.08 -25.12
C SER A 546 2.80 3.46 -25.37
N TRP A 547 3.61 4.49 -25.52
CA TRP A 547 3.13 5.78 -26.00
C TRP A 547 2.64 5.71 -27.44
N ILE A 548 1.62 6.53 -27.75
CA ILE A 548 1.21 6.89 -29.12
C ILE A 548 1.53 8.37 -29.33
N SER A 549 1.01 9.26 -28.48
CA SER A 549 1.28 10.69 -28.52
C SER A 549 1.44 11.22 -27.09
N ASN A 550 2.58 11.82 -26.78
CA ASN A 550 2.90 12.33 -25.44
C ASN A 550 3.42 13.78 -25.45
N ASP A 551 3.45 14.43 -26.60
CA ASP A 551 4.08 15.74 -26.80
C ASP A 551 3.10 16.83 -27.29
N ASP A 552 1.78 16.53 -27.36
CA ASP A 552 0.77 17.52 -27.72
C ASP A 552 0.42 18.43 -26.53
N ASN A 553 1.41 19.20 -26.10
CA ASN A 553 1.28 20.13 -24.97
C ASN A 553 0.28 21.26 -25.27
N LYS A 554 0.19 21.70 -26.51
CA LYS A 554 -0.71 22.79 -26.92
C LYS A 554 -2.17 22.45 -26.67
N ASN A 555 -2.54 21.23 -26.95
CA ASN A 555 -3.90 20.72 -26.72
C ASN A 555 -4.05 20.01 -25.36
N SER A 556 -2.95 19.81 -24.63
CA SER A 556 -2.90 19.02 -23.40
C SER A 556 -3.59 17.65 -23.56
N VAL A 557 -3.33 17.00 -24.69
CA VAL A 557 -3.82 15.66 -25.02
C VAL A 557 -2.67 14.67 -24.94
N ILE A 558 -2.91 13.52 -24.31
CA ILE A 558 -2.00 12.38 -24.33
C ILE A 558 -2.74 11.14 -24.82
N VAL A 559 -2.03 10.29 -25.55
CA VAL A 559 -2.55 9.02 -26.06
C VAL A 559 -1.53 7.92 -25.82
N PHE A 560 -1.94 6.83 -25.19
CA PHE A 560 -1.07 5.69 -24.90
C PHE A 560 -1.82 4.36 -24.87
N ARG A 561 -1.08 3.27 -24.96
CA ARG A 561 -1.60 1.90 -24.94
C ARG A 561 -1.25 1.22 -23.63
N ARG A 562 -2.20 0.43 -23.12
CA ARG A 562 -1.97 -0.59 -22.10
C ARG A 562 -2.18 -1.96 -22.75
N ILE A 563 -1.29 -2.91 -22.43
CA ILE A 563 -1.18 -4.17 -23.14
C ILE A 563 -1.08 -5.31 -22.10
N ALA A 564 -1.90 -6.35 -22.26
CA ALA A 564 -1.87 -7.55 -21.45
C ALA A 564 -0.98 -8.64 -22.08
N SER A 565 -0.59 -9.65 -21.29
CA SER A 565 0.26 -10.76 -21.74
C SER A 565 -0.31 -11.58 -22.90
N ASN A 566 -1.63 -11.65 -23.00
CA ASN A 566 -2.34 -12.33 -24.08
C ASN A 566 -2.50 -11.49 -25.36
N GLY A 567 -1.93 -10.27 -25.39
CA GLY A 567 -2.07 -9.34 -26.53
C GLY A 567 -3.38 -8.56 -26.57
N ASP A 568 -4.23 -8.66 -25.53
CA ASP A 568 -5.37 -7.74 -25.36
C ASP A 568 -4.84 -6.35 -25.04
N GLU A 569 -5.48 -5.30 -25.58
CA GLU A 569 -4.99 -3.95 -25.40
C GLU A 569 -6.12 -2.92 -25.33
N LEU A 570 -5.80 -1.81 -24.70
CA LEU A 570 -6.63 -0.61 -24.62
C LEU A 570 -5.79 0.60 -25.03
N ILE A 571 -6.42 1.53 -25.75
CA ILE A 571 -5.86 2.86 -26.01
C ILE A 571 -6.59 3.84 -25.10
N ALA A 572 -5.85 4.56 -24.27
CA ALA A 572 -6.36 5.67 -23.47
C ALA A 572 -6.07 6.99 -24.18
N VAL A 573 -7.11 7.79 -24.41
CA VAL A 573 -7.04 9.14 -25.00
C VAL A 573 -7.54 10.12 -23.96
N CYS A 574 -6.67 10.99 -23.42
CA CYS A 574 -7.01 11.92 -22.35
C CYS A 574 -6.85 13.37 -22.82
N ASN A 575 -7.93 14.14 -22.70
CA ASN A 575 -7.97 15.58 -22.97
C ASN A 575 -8.14 16.35 -21.66
N PHE A 576 -7.16 17.13 -21.28
CA PHE A 576 -7.17 17.89 -20.03
C PHE A 576 -7.62 19.35 -20.19
N LEU A 577 -8.06 19.77 -21.38
CA LEU A 577 -8.57 21.12 -21.63
C LEU A 577 -10.08 21.17 -21.73
N PRO A 578 -10.71 22.33 -21.43
CA PRO A 578 -12.15 22.54 -21.56
C PRO A 578 -12.63 22.68 -23.02
N ASN A 579 -11.77 22.41 -23.99
CA ASN A 579 -12.05 22.48 -25.42
C ASN A 579 -12.24 21.06 -25.97
N GLU A 580 -13.30 20.83 -26.71
CA GLU A 580 -13.46 19.60 -27.48
C GLU A 580 -12.64 19.66 -28.78
N HIS A 581 -12.29 18.50 -29.31
CA HIS A 581 -11.65 18.36 -30.61
C HIS A 581 -12.59 17.53 -31.51
N GLU A 582 -13.21 18.16 -32.50
CA GLU A 582 -14.15 17.49 -33.41
C GLU A 582 -13.45 16.45 -34.29
N GLN A 583 -12.21 16.71 -34.66
CA GLN A 583 -11.39 15.82 -35.49
C GLN A 583 -9.95 15.80 -34.96
N TYR A 584 -9.66 14.80 -34.14
CA TYR A 584 -8.32 14.58 -33.61
C TYR A 584 -7.77 13.28 -34.17
N SER A 585 -6.63 13.36 -34.85
CA SER A 585 -6.00 12.21 -35.50
C SER A 585 -4.79 11.74 -34.71
N PHE A 586 -4.64 10.42 -34.58
CA PHE A 586 -3.44 9.80 -33.99
C PHE A 586 -3.19 8.41 -34.57
N GLY A 587 -1.94 7.96 -34.45
CA GLY A 587 -1.51 6.65 -34.94
C GLY A 587 -2.11 5.49 -34.16
N VAL A 588 -2.36 4.39 -34.84
CA VAL A 588 -2.85 3.12 -34.24
C VAL A 588 -2.08 1.91 -34.81
N PRO A 589 -1.92 0.83 -34.01
CA PRO A 589 -1.05 -0.29 -34.37
C PRO A 589 -1.63 -1.25 -35.40
N TYR A 590 -2.95 -1.25 -35.62
CA TYR A 590 -3.62 -2.21 -36.50
C TYR A 590 -4.55 -1.54 -37.48
N TYR A 591 -4.67 -2.10 -38.65
CA TYR A 591 -5.77 -1.81 -39.57
C TYR A 591 -7.03 -2.52 -39.05
N ALA A 592 -7.83 -1.80 -38.28
CA ALA A 592 -8.94 -2.34 -37.49
C ALA A 592 -10.04 -1.29 -37.29
N ASP A 593 -11.15 -1.69 -36.75
CA ASP A 593 -12.12 -0.77 -36.16
C ASP A 593 -11.76 -0.58 -34.69
N TYR A 594 -11.79 0.66 -34.19
CA TYR A 594 -11.50 1.02 -32.82
C TYR A 594 -12.80 1.42 -32.14
N LYS A 595 -13.30 0.53 -31.29
CA LYS A 595 -14.55 0.75 -30.58
C LYS A 595 -14.29 1.46 -29.27
N GLU A 596 -15.05 2.52 -28.99
CA GLU A 596 -15.14 3.13 -27.70
C GLU A 596 -15.77 2.14 -26.70
N VAL A 597 -15.04 1.80 -25.64
CA VAL A 597 -15.48 0.86 -24.61
C VAL A 597 -15.73 1.52 -23.26
N PHE A 598 -15.23 2.75 -23.08
CA PHE A 598 -15.53 3.60 -21.95
C PHE A 598 -15.22 5.06 -22.28
N THR A 599 -16.08 5.97 -21.80
CA THR A 599 -15.82 7.42 -21.81
C THR A 599 -16.25 8.05 -20.50
N THR A 600 -15.46 9.01 -20.01
CA THR A 600 -15.79 9.81 -18.82
C THR A 600 -16.88 10.85 -19.08
N ASP A 601 -17.16 11.12 -20.36
CA ASP A 601 -18.16 12.09 -20.82
C ASP A 601 -19.54 11.46 -21.09
N ASP A 602 -19.77 10.21 -20.68
CA ASP A 602 -21.07 9.55 -20.83
C ASP A 602 -22.17 10.32 -20.04
N LYS A 603 -23.34 10.49 -20.65
CA LYS A 603 -24.51 11.15 -20.07
C LYS A 603 -24.92 10.59 -18.71
N LYS A 604 -24.75 9.28 -18.50
CA LYS A 604 -25.04 8.65 -17.20
C LYS A 604 -24.15 9.15 -16.06
N PHE A 605 -23.01 9.75 -16.39
CA PHE A 605 -22.04 10.34 -15.45
C PHE A 605 -22.09 11.87 -15.39
N GLY A 606 -23.08 12.49 -16.09
CA GLY A 606 -23.22 13.93 -16.21
C GLY A 606 -22.35 14.56 -17.30
N GLY A 607 -21.98 13.79 -18.33
CA GLY A 607 -21.39 14.27 -19.57
C GLY A 607 -22.40 14.47 -20.68
N ASP A 608 -21.92 14.62 -21.91
CA ASP A 608 -22.72 14.92 -23.09
C ASP A 608 -22.70 13.80 -24.15
N SER A 609 -21.84 12.78 -24.01
CA SER A 609 -21.64 11.68 -24.95
C SER A 609 -22.62 10.51 -24.72
N ASP A 610 -22.96 9.79 -25.79
CA ASP A 610 -23.72 8.53 -25.73
C ASP A 610 -22.82 7.28 -25.55
N GLY A 611 -21.47 7.41 -25.67
CA GLY A 611 -20.49 6.41 -25.30
C GLY A 611 -20.53 5.11 -26.08
N ASN A 612 -20.53 5.12 -27.42
CA ASN A 612 -20.54 3.91 -28.26
C ASN A 612 -19.93 4.13 -29.64
N ALA A 613 -19.06 5.12 -29.80
CA ALA A 613 -18.48 5.44 -31.10
C ALA A 613 -17.55 4.32 -31.59
N SER A 614 -17.38 4.26 -32.91
CA SER A 614 -16.44 3.34 -33.56
C SER A 614 -15.74 4.07 -34.70
N TYR A 615 -14.42 3.89 -34.76
CA TYR A 615 -13.56 4.59 -35.70
C TYR A 615 -12.79 3.57 -36.52
N THR A 616 -12.81 3.71 -37.83
CA THR A 616 -12.10 2.80 -38.76
C THR A 616 -10.72 3.35 -39.07
N ALA A 617 -9.70 2.50 -38.94
CA ALA A 617 -8.33 2.85 -39.24
C ALA A 617 -8.13 3.21 -40.72
N GLN A 618 -7.31 4.21 -40.98
CA GLN A 618 -6.88 4.67 -42.31
C GLN A 618 -5.44 4.23 -42.56
N CYS A 619 -5.11 4.02 -43.83
CA CYS A 619 -3.75 3.65 -44.25
C CYS A 619 -2.83 4.88 -44.33
N GLU A 620 -2.90 5.76 -43.33
CA GLU A 620 -2.02 6.90 -43.15
C GLU A 620 -1.24 6.72 -41.87
N GLY A 621 0.10 6.61 -42.00
CA GLY A 621 0.97 6.45 -40.85
C GLY A 621 1.08 7.72 -40.01
N MET A 622 1.01 7.59 -38.67
CA MET A 622 1.15 8.70 -37.74
C MET A 622 1.83 8.24 -36.44
N HIS A 623 2.58 9.11 -35.78
CA HIS A 623 3.27 8.83 -34.51
C HIS A 623 4.16 7.56 -34.53
N GLY A 624 4.75 7.25 -35.69
CA GLY A 624 5.58 6.06 -35.90
C GLY A 624 4.80 4.73 -36.03
N LEU A 625 3.48 4.80 -36.15
CA LEU A 625 2.60 3.65 -36.40
C LEU A 625 2.10 3.67 -37.87
N GLU A 626 1.76 2.50 -38.40
CA GLU A 626 1.41 2.33 -39.84
C GLU A 626 0.04 2.87 -40.19
N TYR A 627 -0.85 2.97 -39.24
CA TYR A 627 -2.26 3.36 -39.44
C TYR A 627 -2.61 4.53 -38.52
N SER A 628 -3.71 5.21 -38.79
CA SER A 628 -4.27 6.28 -37.96
C SER A 628 -5.79 6.18 -37.86
N ILE A 629 -6.34 6.79 -36.83
CA ILE A 629 -7.77 7.08 -36.72
C ILE A 629 -7.98 8.57 -36.48
N THR A 630 -9.14 9.06 -36.89
CA THR A 630 -9.63 10.40 -36.54
C THR A 630 -10.88 10.26 -35.71
N MET A 631 -10.93 10.92 -34.56
CA MET A 631 -12.05 10.84 -33.62
C MET A 631 -12.40 12.21 -33.04
N LYS A 632 -13.64 12.31 -32.52
CA LYS A 632 -14.01 13.40 -31.63
C LYS A 632 -13.50 13.10 -30.23
N ILE A 633 -12.84 14.07 -29.59
CA ILE A 633 -12.45 13.99 -28.18
C ILE A 633 -13.23 15.05 -27.40
N PRO A 634 -14.11 14.67 -26.46
CA PRO A 634 -14.83 15.64 -25.63
C PRO A 634 -13.90 16.49 -24.74
N ALA A 635 -14.40 17.62 -24.28
CA ALA A 635 -13.70 18.51 -23.37
C ALA A 635 -13.51 17.85 -21.99
N MET A 636 -12.34 17.99 -21.37
CA MET A 636 -12.04 17.44 -20.03
C MET A 636 -12.53 15.99 -19.90
N SER A 637 -12.01 15.13 -20.77
CA SER A 637 -12.47 13.74 -20.87
C SER A 637 -11.34 12.75 -21.07
N ALA A 638 -11.61 11.49 -20.73
CA ALA A 638 -10.82 10.35 -21.15
C ALA A 638 -11.71 9.34 -21.87
N VAL A 639 -11.22 8.83 -23.00
CA VAL A 639 -11.88 7.83 -23.83
C VAL A 639 -10.98 6.60 -23.94
N PHE A 640 -11.56 5.41 -23.73
CA PHE A 640 -10.86 4.15 -23.90
C PHE A 640 -11.35 3.43 -25.14
N LEU A 641 -10.40 3.07 -26.02
CA LEU A 641 -10.67 2.38 -27.27
C LEU A 641 -10.11 0.98 -27.25
N LYS A 642 -10.80 0.05 -27.86
CA LYS A 642 -10.37 -1.34 -28.06
C LYS A 642 -10.37 -1.68 -29.55
N PRO A 643 -9.26 -2.22 -30.12
CA PRO A 643 -9.27 -2.68 -31.49
C PRO A 643 -10.15 -3.91 -31.65
N VAL A 644 -11.04 -3.85 -32.63
CA VAL A 644 -11.92 -4.96 -33.02
C VAL A 644 -11.81 -5.16 -34.55
N ASN A 645 -12.23 -6.31 -35.04
CA ASN A 645 -12.23 -6.59 -36.49
C ASN A 645 -10.89 -6.29 -37.17
N LYS A 646 -9.76 -6.78 -36.59
CA LYS A 646 -8.43 -6.63 -37.21
C LYS A 646 -8.43 -7.23 -38.61
N ARG A 647 -7.98 -6.46 -39.62
CA ARG A 647 -8.04 -6.81 -41.06
C ARG A 647 -6.65 -6.59 -41.70
N SER A 648 -6.52 -7.09 -42.94
CA SER A 648 -5.44 -6.63 -43.83
C SER A 648 -5.94 -5.50 -44.73
N PRO A 649 -5.17 -4.42 -44.98
CA PRO A 649 -5.54 -3.36 -45.92
C PRO A 649 -5.93 -3.88 -47.34
N GLU A 650 -5.42 -5.05 -47.71
CA GLU A 650 -5.78 -5.71 -48.96
C GLU A 650 -7.23 -6.22 -49.01
N SER A 651 -7.87 -6.45 -47.85
CA SER A 651 -9.25 -6.90 -47.76
C SER A 651 -10.27 -5.86 -48.26
N ASP A 652 -9.90 -4.58 -48.18
CA ASP A 652 -10.78 -3.44 -48.55
C ASP A 652 -10.55 -2.94 -49.99
N LYS A 653 -9.60 -3.53 -50.72
CA LYS A 653 -9.50 -3.27 -52.15
C LYS A 653 -10.74 -3.79 -52.85
N PRO A 654 -11.42 -3.01 -53.72
CA PRO A 654 -12.57 -3.49 -54.46
C PRO A 654 -12.14 -4.76 -55.21
N LYS A 655 -12.88 -5.86 -55.00
CA LYS A 655 -12.67 -7.06 -55.80
C LYS A 655 -12.73 -6.63 -57.27
N PRO A 656 -11.75 -6.98 -58.11
CA PRO A 656 -11.82 -6.64 -59.53
C PRO A 656 -13.14 -7.18 -60.08
N GLU A 657 -13.95 -6.31 -60.63
CA GLU A 657 -15.16 -6.70 -61.37
C GLU A 657 -14.79 -7.87 -62.29
N LYS A 658 -15.51 -8.99 -62.10
CA LYS A 658 -15.38 -10.10 -63.05
C LYS A 658 -15.74 -9.57 -64.43
N ALA A 659 -14.74 -9.34 -65.25
CA ALA A 659 -14.95 -9.06 -66.65
C ALA A 659 -15.86 -10.15 -67.22
N GLU A 660 -17.06 -9.81 -67.65
CA GLU A 660 -17.96 -10.70 -68.40
C GLU A 660 -17.18 -11.23 -69.62
N LYS A 661 -17.04 -12.53 -69.71
CA LYS A 661 -16.47 -13.18 -70.86
C LYS A 661 -17.42 -12.98 -72.02
N PRO A 662 -16.96 -12.46 -73.21
CA PRO A 662 -17.78 -12.40 -74.40
C PRO A 662 -18.13 -13.83 -74.84
N ALA A 663 -19.41 -14.00 -75.27
CA ALA A 663 -19.98 -15.23 -75.74
C ALA A 663 -19.15 -15.85 -76.92
N LYS A 664 -18.74 -17.09 -76.81
CA LYS A 664 -18.10 -17.89 -77.84
C LYS A 664 -19.10 -18.33 -78.85
N THR A 665 -19.03 -17.76 -80.09
CA THR A 665 -19.58 -18.37 -81.32
C THR A 665 -18.70 -19.58 -81.64
N ALA A 666 -19.38 -20.70 -81.91
CA ALA A 666 -18.80 -21.99 -82.26
C ALA A 666 -18.23 -22.02 -83.66
N GLU A 667 -17.00 -22.52 -83.88
CA GLU A 667 -16.69 -23.25 -85.12
C GLU A 667 -15.68 -24.41 -84.83
N LYS A 668 -15.88 -25.49 -85.55
CA LYS A 668 -15.37 -26.86 -85.36
C LYS A 668 -14.05 -27.13 -86.08
N LYS A 669 -13.38 -28.18 -85.60
CA LYS A 669 -12.41 -29.12 -86.25
C LYS A 669 -10.97 -28.54 -86.50
N ALA A 670 -9.87 -29.29 -86.35
CA ALA A 670 -9.57 -30.70 -86.39
C ALA A 670 -8.17 -31.00 -85.73
N GLU A 671 -8.04 -32.18 -85.16
CA GLU A 671 -6.91 -33.11 -85.13
C GLU A 671 -5.46 -32.57 -85.31
N THR A 672 -4.38 -33.00 -84.59
CA THR A 672 -3.84 -34.34 -84.43
C THR A 672 -2.57 -34.35 -83.50
N GLN A 673 -2.51 -35.35 -82.64
CA GLN A 673 -1.32 -36.07 -82.08
C GLN A 673 0.11 -35.52 -82.23
N ALA A 674 0.91 -35.58 -81.15
CA ALA A 674 1.92 -36.58 -80.87
C ALA A 674 2.76 -36.20 -79.64
N GLN A 675 2.64 -36.99 -78.63
CA GLN A 675 3.58 -37.99 -78.06
C GLN A 675 4.89 -37.47 -77.45
N LYS A 676 4.94 -37.72 -76.13
CA LYS A 676 6.00 -38.51 -75.42
C LYS A 676 7.44 -38.03 -75.53
N THR A 677 8.27 -37.93 -74.53
CA THR A 677 8.74 -38.86 -73.52
C THR A 677 9.84 -38.15 -72.69
N ALA A 678 9.86 -38.24 -71.53
CA ALA A 678 10.49 -39.09 -70.52
C ALA A 678 11.77 -38.48 -69.85
N GLN A 679 11.68 -38.63 -68.60
CA GLN A 679 12.59 -39.25 -67.64
C GLN A 679 13.86 -38.52 -67.13
N LYS A 680 13.81 -38.41 -65.78
CA LYS A 680 14.80 -38.93 -64.78
C LYS A 680 16.21 -38.37 -64.80
N THR A 681 16.73 -37.88 -63.71
CA THR A 681 17.39 -38.54 -62.59
C THR A 681 18.03 -37.48 -61.68
N ALA A 682 17.74 -37.47 -60.45
CA ALA A 682 18.45 -37.94 -59.27
C ALA A 682 19.91 -37.51 -59.10
N ALA A 683 20.24 -36.81 -58.02
CA ALA A 683 21.09 -37.24 -56.92
C ALA A 683 21.64 -36.06 -56.10
N LYS A 684 21.50 -36.19 -54.80
CA LYS A 684 22.33 -35.60 -53.73
C LYS A 684 23.72 -36.31 -53.75
N PRO A 685 24.76 -35.98 -52.92
CA PRO A 685 24.87 -35.09 -51.76
C PRO A 685 26.26 -34.41 -51.58
N GLY A 686 26.46 -33.76 -50.42
CA GLY A 686 27.77 -33.65 -49.75
C GLY A 686 28.18 -32.23 -49.34
N ALA A 687 28.08 -31.86 -48.18
CA ALA A 687 28.91 -31.91 -46.97
C ALA A 687 30.05 -30.84 -46.91
N SER A 688 30.05 -30.18 -45.77
CA SER A 688 31.18 -29.76 -44.89
C SER A 688 31.78 -28.34 -45.03
N ALA A 689 31.52 -27.59 -43.99
CA ALA A 689 32.47 -27.05 -42.98
C ALA A 689 33.56 -26.06 -43.44
N LYS A 690 33.55 -24.89 -42.77
CA LYS A 690 34.60 -24.41 -41.84
C LYS A 690 34.49 -22.91 -41.55
N LYS A 691 34.49 -22.60 -40.27
CA LYS A 691 34.97 -21.30 -39.71
C LYS A 691 36.48 -21.20 -39.94
N PRO A 692 37.06 -19.95 -39.92
CA PRO A 692 37.68 -19.43 -38.72
C PRO A 692 37.55 -17.90 -38.56
N ALA A 693 37.44 -17.44 -37.36
CA ALA A 693 38.44 -16.95 -36.38
C ALA A 693 39.01 -15.56 -36.60
N ALA A 694 38.67 -14.70 -35.68
CA ALA A 694 39.33 -13.62 -34.97
C ALA A 694 40.57 -12.95 -35.55
N LYS A 695 40.60 -11.61 -35.44
CA LYS A 695 41.82 -10.87 -35.03
C LYS A 695 41.47 -9.57 -34.29
N LYS A 696 42.22 -9.40 -33.22
CA LYS A 696 42.39 -8.29 -32.32
C LYS A 696 43.19 -7.13 -32.93
N ALA A 697 43.10 -6.01 -32.28
CA ALA A 697 44.12 -5.03 -31.87
C ALA A 697 43.76 -3.63 -32.36
N ASN A 698 44.00 -2.54 -31.70
CA ASN A 698 44.61 -2.09 -30.46
C ASN A 698 44.66 -0.56 -30.53
N THR A 699 44.38 0.08 -29.40
CA THR A 699 45.05 1.27 -28.85
C THR A 699 45.27 2.54 -29.69
N ALA A 700 44.83 3.70 -29.18
CA ALA A 700 45.68 4.69 -28.50
C ALA A 700 44.99 6.04 -28.29
N ASN A 701 44.84 6.42 -27.07
CA ASN A 701 45.30 7.66 -26.42
C ASN A 701 45.32 8.97 -27.19
N ARG A 702 44.62 10.00 -26.70
CA ARG A 702 45.29 11.24 -26.26
C ARG A 702 44.40 12.19 -25.46
N LYS A 703 44.97 12.58 -24.36
CA LYS A 703 44.67 13.68 -23.42
C LYS A 703 44.45 15.03 -24.12
N LYS A 704 43.64 15.93 -23.61
CA LYS A 704 44.01 17.03 -22.66
C LYS A 704 42.94 18.13 -22.59
N ASN A 705 42.67 18.50 -21.35
CA ASN A 705 42.60 19.85 -20.79
C ASN A 705 41.54 20.87 -21.23
N GLY A 706 40.82 21.36 -20.22
CA GLY A 706 40.82 22.78 -19.92
C GLY A 706 39.62 23.27 -19.11
N LYS A 707 39.79 23.42 -17.81
CA LYS A 707 39.41 24.57 -16.95
C LYS A 707 38.36 25.55 -17.49
N ALA A 708 37.37 25.98 -16.80
CA ALA A 708 37.09 26.44 -15.42
C ALA A 708 36.12 27.64 -15.44
N LYS A 709 35.37 27.82 -14.35
CA LYS A 709 34.71 29.05 -13.83
C LYS A 709 33.37 29.43 -14.52
N LYS A 710 32.27 29.46 -13.80
CA LYS A 710 31.92 30.13 -12.54
C LYS A 710 30.78 29.34 -11.86
#